data_bc44475d35c5da034f867d26fbf6987e
#
_entry.id   bc44475d35c5da034f867d26fbf6987e
#
_cell.length_a   1.000
_cell.length_b   1.000
_cell.length_c   1.000
_cell.angle_alpha   90.00
_cell.angle_beta   90.00
_cell.angle_gamma   90.00
#
_symmetry.space_group_name_H-M   'P 1'
#
loop_
_entity.id
_entity.type
_entity.pdbx_description
1 polymer ?
#
loop_
_entity_poly.entity_id
_entity_poly.type
_entity_poly.pdbx_seq_one_letter_code
_entity_poly.pdbx_strand_id
1 'polypeptide(L)'
;MSEKEKVEGYVEHIIFRNEENGYTVLNLSMKGRELTCVGTLPMIGEGELIEASGDYIEHAAYGKQFRIESYETKVPQDSVALERYLGSGAIKGVGAALAARIVRRFGDDTLRIIEEEPERLAEVKGISERKAREIAQQVAEKAEMQNAMIFLSGYGIALNLGAKIYQQYGDNVYRILKENPYKMAEDIAGVGFRTADEIAGKIGIAVDSEFRIKSGLSYVLNQATAEGHVYLPEPVLLRRGQELLGVEPERMQKSLQDMAIDKKAVIRELPAEREGDEPLRIVYASQYYYLELSTARMLHELNITCEEDREAIEKRIGKIEKKYQIELDEMQKTAVVEAAYSGLMILTGGPGTGKTTTINAMIHYFEAEGLDIFLAAPTGRAAKRRTEATGCEACTIHRLLELTGNVDDSSANVHFERNADNPLDADVIIIDEMSMVDIHLMHALLSAIVPGTRLVLVGDQNQLPSVGPGSVLRDLIRSECFPIVCLTHIFRQASQSDIVVNAHKIHNGEEVILDNKSKDFFFLKRYDVNVIWKVLVTLVSQKLPRYVDARPQDIQILTPMRKGALGVENLNQILQKYLNPPAPDKAERENGGNILREGDKVMQIRNNYQMEWEIRGINGIVAERGMGVFNGDLGMIRSINPYTEVITVEFEEGKFADYTFKQADELELAYATTIHKAQGSEYPAVVIPLLGGPRMLMTRNLLYTAVTRARKCVTIVGSDVTFQAMIGNHIEANRYTTLARRIREMQEENA
;
A
#
# COMPACT_ATOMS: atom_id res chain seq x y z
N MET A 1 27.87 28.91 5.28
CA MET A 1 27.36 28.15 6.42
C MET A 1 27.12 29.21 7.48
N SER A 2 25.85 29.52 7.82
CA SER A 2 25.54 30.41 8.94
C SER A 2 26.01 29.70 10.22
N GLU A 3 26.67 30.43 11.11
CA GLU A 3 26.98 29.94 12.46
C GLU A 3 25.63 29.65 13.13
N LYS A 4 25.40 28.37 13.50
CA LYS A 4 24.20 27.95 14.23
C LYS A 4 24.20 28.58 15.60
N GLU A 5 23.09 29.13 16.00
CA GLU A 5 22.97 29.72 17.34
C GLU A 5 22.86 28.62 18.40
N LYS A 6 23.48 28.86 19.57
CA LYS A 6 23.40 27.93 20.70
C LYS A 6 22.59 28.58 21.82
N VAL A 7 21.69 27.80 22.40
CA VAL A 7 20.88 28.22 23.55
C VAL A 7 21.01 27.16 24.65
N GLU A 8 21.12 27.63 25.91
CA GLU A 8 21.22 26.78 27.10
C GLU A 8 20.12 27.17 28.09
N GLY A 9 19.37 26.17 28.56
CA GLY A 9 18.29 26.41 29.52
C GLY A 9 17.67 25.13 30.04
N TYR A 10 16.77 25.25 31.01
CA TYR A 10 15.99 24.16 31.57
C TYR A 10 14.70 24.01 30.80
N VAL A 11 14.31 22.75 30.52
CA VAL A 11 13.01 22.41 29.97
C VAL A 11 11.95 22.64 31.05
N GLU A 12 11.17 23.69 30.92
CA GLU A 12 10.20 24.06 31.95
C GLU A 12 8.90 23.30 31.77
N HIS A 13 8.42 23.21 30.53
CA HIS A 13 7.21 22.50 30.21
C HIS A 13 7.23 21.93 28.78
N ILE A 14 6.71 20.69 28.59
CA ILE A 14 6.51 20.09 27.30
C ILE A 14 5.06 20.33 26.88
N ILE A 15 4.88 21.26 25.93
CA ILE A 15 3.55 21.65 25.43
C ILE A 15 2.93 20.54 24.61
N PHE A 16 3.76 19.90 23.77
CA PHE A 16 3.31 18.83 22.88
C PHE A 16 4.45 17.86 22.57
N ARG A 17 4.16 16.58 22.55
CA ARG A 17 5.06 15.54 22.05
C ARG A 17 4.31 14.53 21.18
N ASN A 18 4.86 14.27 20.02
CA ASN A 18 4.42 13.15 19.19
C ASN A 18 5.29 11.93 19.52
N GLU A 19 4.70 10.90 20.10
CA GLU A 19 5.43 9.70 20.55
C GLU A 19 5.95 8.84 19.38
N GLU A 20 5.33 8.92 18.19
CA GLU A 20 5.78 8.15 17.03
C GLU A 20 7.05 8.68 16.37
N ASN A 21 7.19 10.00 16.27
CA ASN A 21 8.32 10.63 15.56
C ASN A 21 9.21 11.48 16.48
N GLY A 22 8.88 11.59 17.77
CA GLY A 22 9.62 12.35 18.75
C GLY A 22 9.57 13.88 18.57
N TYR A 23 8.72 14.41 17.68
CA TYR A 23 8.57 15.85 17.53
C TYR A 23 7.99 16.45 18.80
N THR A 24 8.71 17.42 19.37
CA THR A 24 8.38 18.02 20.67
C THR A 24 8.35 19.53 20.54
N VAL A 25 7.34 20.13 21.15
CA VAL A 25 7.24 21.57 21.40
C VAL A 25 7.39 21.76 22.89
N LEU A 26 8.36 22.55 23.31
CA LEU A 26 8.66 22.77 24.71
C LEU A 26 9.02 24.25 25.01
N ASN A 27 8.87 24.66 26.27
CA ASN A 27 9.37 25.91 26.77
C ASN A 27 10.71 25.71 27.47
N LEU A 28 11.72 26.43 27.00
CA LEU A 28 13.06 26.45 27.58
C LEU A 28 13.20 27.70 28.44
N SER A 29 13.46 27.52 29.73
CA SER A 29 13.73 28.61 30.67
C SER A 29 15.22 28.95 30.63
N MET A 30 15.53 30.13 30.09
CA MET A 30 16.87 30.71 30.06
C MET A 30 16.91 31.88 31.01
N LYS A 31 18.04 32.17 31.67
CA LYS A 31 18.25 33.25 32.66
C LYS A 31 17.28 34.45 32.54
N GLY A 32 16.02 34.27 33.03
CA GLY A 32 14.97 35.28 33.05
C GLY A 32 14.15 35.48 31.79
N ARG A 33 14.22 34.53 30.83
CA ARG A 33 13.39 34.50 29.59
C ARG A 33 12.94 33.10 29.29
N GLU A 34 11.71 32.96 28.86
CA GLU A 34 11.17 31.71 28.26
C GLU A 34 11.34 31.76 26.75
N LEU A 35 11.75 30.64 26.19
CA LEU A 35 11.91 30.46 24.75
C LEU A 35 11.13 29.20 24.31
N THR A 36 10.18 29.39 23.43
CA THR A 36 9.49 28.23 22.81
C THR A 36 10.41 27.58 21.81
N CYS A 37 10.71 26.30 22.02
CA CYS A 37 11.56 25.49 21.18
C CYS A 37 10.77 24.38 20.51
N VAL A 38 11.14 24.04 19.28
CA VAL A 38 10.54 22.97 18.49
C VAL A 38 11.63 22.11 17.88
N GLY A 39 11.43 20.81 17.84
CA GLY A 39 12.40 19.90 17.24
C GLY A 39 12.05 18.43 17.49
N THR A 40 12.85 17.53 16.95
CA THR A 40 12.73 16.09 17.23
C THR A 40 13.52 15.75 18.48
N LEU A 41 12.83 15.67 19.62
CA LEU A 41 13.40 15.55 20.96
C LEU A 41 12.71 14.40 21.72
N PRO A 42 12.86 13.14 21.26
CA PRO A 42 12.05 12.03 21.76
C PRO A 42 12.29 11.70 23.24
N MET A 43 13.45 12.07 23.76
CA MET A 43 13.95 11.66 25.06
C MET A 43 13.95 12.75 26.12
N ILE A 44 13.67 13.99 25.72
CA ILE A 44 13.77 15.14 26.62
C ILE A 44 12.67 15.12 27.66
N GLY A 45 13.01 15.38 28.93
CA GLY A 45 12.07 15.48 30.04
C GLY A 45 11.98 16.89 30.58
N GLU A 46 10.87 17.21 31.24
CA GLU A 46 10.74 18.45 32.01
C GLU A 46 11.80 18.47 33.12
N GLY A 47 12.35 19.63 33.41
CA GLY A 47 13.41 19.84 34.42
C GLY A 47 14.83 19.51 33.93
N GLU A 48 15.03 18.98 32.72
CA GLU A 48 16.39 18.75 32.20
C GLU A 48 17.05 20.03 31.72
N LEU A 49 18.37 20.15 32.00
CA LEU A 49 19.21 21.20 31.45
C LEU A 49 19.73 20.76 30.09
N ILE A 50 19.47 21.55 29.06
CA ILE A 50 19.94 21.27 27.70
C ILE A 50 20.77 22.42 27.14
N GLU A 51 21.77 22.07 26.34
CA GLU A 51 22.41 22.97 25.38
C GLU A 51 21.93 22.55 23.99
N ALA A 52 21.18 23.43 23.32
CA ALA A 52 20.59 23.18 22.03
C ALA A 52 21.20 24.08 20.95
N SER A 53 21.44 23.53 19.76
CA SER A 53 21.89 24.22 18.57
C SER A 53 20.83 24.22 17.49
N GLY A 54 20.58 25.37 16.86
CA GLY A 54 19.54 25.50 15.84
C GLY A 54 19.38 26.93 15.34
N ASP A 55 18.21 27.19 14.77
CA ASP A 55 17.86 28.45 14.12
C ASP A 55 16.55 29.02 14.67
N TYR A 56 16.43 30.34 14.72
CA TYR A 56 15.16 31.00 14.98
C TYR A 56 14.28 30.95 13.76
N ILE A 57 13.06 30.50 13.94
CA ILE A 57 12.01 30.46 12.92
C ILE A 57 10.82 31.30 13.38
N GLU A 58 10.06 31.83 12.42
CA GLU A 58 8.82 32.55 12.69
C GLU A 58 7.63 31.72 12.21
N HIS A 59 6.81 31.27 13.15
CA HIS A 59 5.63 30.49 12.84
C HIS A 59 4.41 31.41 12.74
N ALA A 60 3.63 31.28 11.66
CA ALA A 60 2.51 32.18 11.35
C ALA A 60 1.46 32.30 12.47
N ALA A 61 1.23 31.22 13.24
CA ALA A 61 0.23 31.19 14.32
C ALA A 61 0.84 31.31 15.74
N TYR A 62 2.12 30.91 15.93
CA TYR A 62 2.75 30.80 17.27
C TYR A 62 3.92 31.74 17.46
N GLY A 63 4.20 32.62 16.49
CA GLY A 63 5.27 33.63 16.60
C GLY A 63 6.67 33.04 16.50
N LYS A 64 7.62 33.72 17.16
CA LYS A 64 9.05 33.40 17.10
C LYS A 64 9.36 32.16 17.93
N GLN A 65 9.93 31.12 17.31
CA GLN A 65 10.31 29.85 17.93
C GLN A 65 11.78 29.54 17.61
N PHE A 66 12.42 28.71 18.42
CA PHE A 66 13.75 28.19 18.16
C PHE A 66 13.65 26.74 17.68
N ARG A 67 14.05 26.49 16.44
CA ARG A 67 14.08 25.14 15.88
C ARG A 67 15.39 24.46 16.27
N ILE A 68 15.29 23.47 17.14
CA ILE A 68 16.42 22.67 17.60
C ILE A 68 16.74 21.61 16.52
N GLU A 69 17.98 21.59 16.05
CA GLU A 69 18.53 20.59 15.16
C GLU A 69 19.35 19.54 15.90
N SER A 70 20.06 19.95 16.95
CA SER A 70 20.78 19.05 17.84
C SER A 70 20.78 19.60 19.27
N TYR A 71 20.83 18.71 20.25
CA TYR A 71 20.91 19.07 21.65
C TYR A 71 21.76 18.08 22.44
N GLU A 72 22.31 18.56 23.57
CA GLU A 72 22.99 17.75 24.56
C GLU A 72 22.35 18.01 25.92
N THR A 73 22.04 16.95 26.66
CA THR A 73 21.56 17.05 28.04
C THR A 73 22.75 17.16 28.96
N LYS A 74 22.75 18.18 29.82
CA LYS A 74 23.81 18.39 30.84
C LYS A 74 23.33 17.82 32.17
N VAL A 75 24.21 17.07 32.83
CA VAL A 75 23.93 16.58 34.18
C VAL A 75 23.84 17.81 35.12
N PRO A 76 22.79 17.92 35.94
CA PRO A 76 22.68 19.00 36.92
C PRO A 76 23.85 19.00 37.89
N GLN A 77 24.55 20.14 38.02
CA GLN A 77 25.74 20.25 38.87
C GLN A 77 25.48 20.92 40.23
N ASP A 78 24.29 21.48 40.42
CA ASP A 78 23.91 22.13 41.66
C ASP A 78 22.63 21.54 42.27
N SER A 79 22.46 21.73 43.58
CA SER A 79 21.36 21.15 44.35
C SER A 79 19.97 21.64 43.88
N VAL A 80 19.85 22.86 43.34
CA VAL A 80 18.58 23.41 42.83
C VAL A 80 18.19 22.74 41.52
N ALA A 81 19.16 22.52 40.65
CA ALA A 81 18.97 21.80 39.39
C ALA A 81 18.64 20.33 39.62
N LEU A 82 19.29 19.69 40.58
CA LEU A 82 19.01 18.32 41.01
C LEU A 82 17.58 18.16 41.56
N GLU A 83 17.13 19.11 42.38
CA GLU A 83 15.76 19.12 42.89
C GLU A 83 14.73 19.24 41.78
N ARG A 84 14.95 20.14 40.81
CA ARG A 84 14.08 20.28 39.62
C ARG A 84 14.07 19.00 38.78
N TYR A 85 15.22 18.43 38.45
CA TYR A 85 15.36 17.23 37.68
C TYR A 85 14.61 16.04 38.32
N LEU A 86 14.83 15.77 39.59
CA LEU A 86 14.17 14.68 40.31
C LEU A 86 12.67 14.92 40.49
N GLY A 87 12.26 16.19 40.65
CA GLY A 87 10.86 16.57 40.91
C GLY A 87 9.99 16.82 39.68
N SER A 88 10.58 16.84 38.50
CA SER A 88 9.90 17.16 37.24
C SER A 88 8.93 16.07 36.73
N GLY A 89 8.95 14.86 37.32
CA GLY A 89 8.26 13.69 36.79
C GLY A 89 9.13 12.79 35.91
N ALA A 90 10.40 13.18 35.69
CA ALA A 90 11.38 12.38 34.91
C ALA A 90 11.63 11.01 35.56
N ILE A 91 11.39 10.90 36.88
CA ILE A 91 11.46 9.65 37.65
C ILE A 91 10.08 9.38 38.26
N LYS A 92 9.42 8.32 37.80
CA LYS A 92 8.09 7.95 38.29
C LYS A 92 8.09 7.73 39.79
N GLY A 93 7.16 8.42 40.46
CA GLY A 93 7.00 8.31 41.92
C GLY A 93 7.86 9.24 42.73
N VAL A 94 8.65 10.13 42.11
CA VAL A 94 9.37 11.23 42.77
C VAL A 94 8.72 12.54 42.37
N GLY A 95 7.86 13.07 43.20
CA GLY A 95 7.32 14.44 43.01
C GLY A 95 8.19 15.50 43.66
N ALA A 96 7.94 16.79 43.36
CA ALA A 96 8.73 17.94 43.83
C ALA A 96 9.02 17.95 45.33
N ALA A 97 8.02 17.63 46.18
CA ALA A 97 8.19 17.57 47.62
C ALA A 97 9.11 16.42 48.10
N LEU A 98 9.21 15.32 47.35
CA LEU A 98 10.10 14.23 47.65
C LEU A 98 11.50 14.51 47.12
N ALA A 99 11.63 15.07 45.93
CA ALA A 99 12.89 15.54 45.36
C ALA A 99 13.59 16.56 46.29
N ALA A 100 12.85 17.58 46.79
CA ALA A 100 13.36 18.55 47.78
C ALA A 100 13.88 17.86 49.03
N ARG A 101 13.27 16.81 49.52
CA ARG A 101 13.74 16.07 50.71
C ARG A 101 15.00 15.24 50.43
N ILE A 102 15.07 14.61 49.25
CA ILE A 102 16.24 13.84 48.82
C ILE A 102 17.45 14.79 48.72
N VAL A 103 17.32 15.87 47.95
CA VAL A 103 18.41 16.85 47.73
C VAL A 103 18.81 17.55 49.02
N ARG A 104 17.86 17.89 49.90
CA ARG A 104 18.18 18.45 51.23
C ARG A 104 19.00 17.50 52.11
N ARG A 105 18.78 16.19 51.97
CA ARG A 105 19.50 15.15 52.75
C ARG A 105 20.90 14.91 52.22
N PHE A 106 21.07 14.84 50.91
CA PHE A 106 22.29 14.37 50.26
C PHE A 106 23.08 15.46 49.50
N GLY A 107 22.46 16.63 49.29
CA GLY A 107 23.12 17.76 48.58
C GLY A 107 23.60 17.36 47.19
N ASP A 108 24.80 17.77 46.85
CA ASP A 108 25.42 17.49 45.54
C ASP A 108 25.79 16.03 45.34
N ASP A 109 25.84 15.20 46.42
CA ASP A 109 26.08 13.76 46.37
C ASP A 109 24.81 12.96 45.92
N THR A 110 23.69 13.64 45.69
CA THR A 110 22.39 12.95 45.47
C THR A 110 22.45 11.94 44.31
N LEU A 111 23.02 12.30 43.16
CA LEU A 111 23.10 11.38 42.02
C LEU A 111 24.02 10.19 42.30
N ARG A 112 25.18 10.45 42.90
CA ARG A 112 26.13 9.42 43.32
C ARG A 112 25.46 8.40 44.25
N ILE A 113 24.69 8.90 45.24
CA ILE A 113 23.98 8.01 46.19
C ILE A 113 22.86 7.20 45.48
N ILE A 114 22.16 7.83 44.54
CA ILE A 114 21.15 7.09 43.77
C ILE A 114 21.79 5.93 42.94
N GLU A 115 22.96 6.19 42.35
CA GLU A 115 23.68 5.26 41.50
C GLU A 115 24.47 4.18 42.29
N GLU A 116 25.23 4.62 43.30
CA GLU A 116 26.19 3.74 44.00
C GLU A 116 25.68 3.16 45.33
N GLU A 117 24.81 3.90 46.04
CA GLU A 117 24.34 3.56 47.39
C GLU A 117 22.80 3.71 47.51
N PRO A 118 21.98 3.11 46.63
CA PRO A 118 20.53 3.36 46.57
C PRO A 118 19.79 3.05 47.88
N GLU A 119 20.26 2.15 48.70
CA GLU A 119 19.67 1.83 50.00
C GLU A 119 19.59 3.06 50.92
N ARG A 120 20.52 3.98 50.81
CA ARG A 120 20.54 5.18 51.59
C ARG A 120 19.38 6.14 51.29
N LEU A 121 18.76 6.02 50.13
CA LEU A 121 17.54 6.81 49.84
C LEU A 121 16.42 6.49 50.84
N ALA A 122 16.44 5.31 51.48
CA ALA A 122 15.47 4.93 52.51
C ALA A 122 15.65 5.76 53.82
N GLU A 123 16.79 6.47 54.00
CA GLU A 123 16.96 7.45 55.09
C GLU A 123 16.01 8.66 54.96
N VAL A 124 15.45 8.88 53.73
CA VAL A 124 14.52 9.98 53.47
C VAL A 124 13.10 9.55 53.78
N LYS A 125 12.42 10.30 54.62
CA LYS A 125 11.03 10.03 55.01
C LYS A 125 10.12 9.94 53.80
N GLY A 126 9.51 8.79 53.56
CA GLY A 126 8.59 8.51 52.46
C GLY A 126 9.22 7.68 51.33
N ILE A 127 10.44 7.19 51.51
CA ILE A 127 11.08 6.22 50.61
C ILE A 127 11.29 4.92 51.37
N SER A 128 10.68 3.83 50.82
CA SER A 128 10.96 2.47 51.24
C SER A 128 12.18 1.95 50.49
N GLU A 129 12.84 0.86 50.96
CA GLU A 129 13.92 0.20 50.22
C GLU A 129 13.51 -0.21 48.83
N ARG A 130 12.27 -0.70 48.65
CA ARG A 130 11.72 -1.02 47.34
C ARG A 130 11.69 0.16 46.44
N LYS A 131 11.16 1.29 46.93
CA LYS A 131 11.08 2.55 46.16
C LYS A 131 12.45 3.14 45.87
N ALA A 132 13.41 2.98 46.76
CA ALA A 132 14.80 3.36 46.56
C ALA A 132 15.41 2.62 45.34
N ARG A 133 15.19 1.30 45.24
CA ARG A 133 15.66 0.48 44.12
C ARG A 133 14.94 0.86 42.83
N GLU A 134 13.64 1.10 42.88
CA GLU A 134 12.86 1.54 41.69
C GLU A 134 13.36 2.90 41.15
N ILE A 135 13.75 3.84 42.05
CA ILE A 135 14.35 5.14 41.67
C ILE A 135 15.72 4.93 41.02
N ALA A 136 16.59 4.13 41.65
CA ALA A 136 17.93 3.85 41.15
C ALA A 136 17.88 3.16 39.77
N GLN A 137 17.00 2.20 39.60
CA GLN A 137 16.80 1.52 38.33
C GLN A 137 16.38 2.48 37.22
N GLN A 138 15.43 3.38 37.47
CA GLN A 138 14.99 4.36 36.47
C GLN A 138 16.10 5.35 36.09
N VAL A 139 16.92 5.76 37.04
CA VAL A 139 18.07 6.66 36.76
C VAL A 139 19.11 5.92 35.92
N ALA A 140 19.43 4.65 36.26
CA ALA A 140 20.35 3.83 35.50
C ALA A 140 19.87 3.57 34.08
N GLU A 141 18.61 3.16 33.90
CA GLU A 141 18.00 2.96 32.57
C GLU A 141 18.06 4.21 31.70
N LYS A 142 17.85 5.39 32.30
CA LYS A 142 17.91 6.67 31.59
C LYS A 142 19.35 7.03 31.18
N ALA A 143 20.31 6.76 32.04
CA ALA A 143 21.73 6.98 31.75
C ALA A 143 22.24 6.04 30.64
N GLU A 144 21.87 4.78 30.69
CA GLU A 144 22.20 3.77 29.65
C GLU A 144 21.62 4.15 28.31
N MET A 145 20.36 4.60 28.29
CA MET A 145 19.69 5.09 27.09
C MET A 145 20.40 6.30 26.49
N GLN A 146 20.80 7.28 27.32
CA GLN A 146 21.58 8.44 26.85
C GLN A 146 22.93 8.02 26.26
N ASN A 147 23.63 7.11 26.90
CA ASN A 147 24.90 6.58 26.41
C ASN A 147 24.72 5.85 25.07
N ALA A 148 23.66 5.05 24.94
CA ALA A 148 23.30 4.40 23.66
C ALA A 148 23.00 5.42 22.57
N MET A 149 22.28 6.52 22.88
CA MET A 149 22.00 7.57 21.91
C MET A 149 23.26 8.31 21.46
N ILE A 150 24.19 8.61 22.38
CA ILE A 150 25.49 9.22 22.06
C ILE A 150 26.29 8.26 21.15
N PHE A 151 26.33 6.99 21.49
CA PHE A 151 26.98 5.95 20.69
C PHE A 151 26.40 5.88 19.27
N LEU A 152 25.07 5.81 19.14
CA LEU A 152 24.36 5.76 17.85
C LEU A 152 24.58 7.02 17.02
N SER A 153 24.55 8.19 17.68
CA SER A 153 24.80 9.49 17.04
C SER A 153 26.23 9.57 16.49
N GLY A 154 27.20 8.96 17.16
CA GLY A 154 28.58 8.84 16.69
C GLY A 154 28.73 8.15 15.32
N TYR A 155 27.79 7.27 14.98
CA TYR A 155 27.68 6.65 13.66
C TYR A 155 26.72 7.40 12.71
N GLY A 156 26.26 8.60 13.10
CA GLY A 156 25.38 9.45 12.30
C GLY A 156 23.96 8.88 12.15
N ILE A 157 23.51 8.11 13.14
CA ILE A 157 22.14 7.63 13.24
C ILE A 157 21.30 8.76 13.84
N ALA A 158 20.22 9.14 13.15
CA ALA A 158 19.32 10.18 13.62
C ALA A 158 18.65 9.77 14.95
N LEU A 159 18.38 10.74 15.82
CA LEU A 159 17.87 10.50 17.18
C LEU A 159 16.57 9.67 17.21
N ASN A 160 15.63 9.96 16.31
CA ASN A 160 14.37 9.21 16.21
C ASN A 160 14.59 7.73 15.83
N LEU A 161 15.53 7.46 14.93
CA LEU A 161 15.91 6.09 14.57
C LEU A 161 16.66 5.42 15.72
N GLY A 162 17.57 6.16 16.36
CA GLY A 162 18.30 5.69 17.54
C GLY A 162 17.36 5.26 18.67
N ALA A 163 16.31 6.05 18.91
CA ALA A 163 15.28 5.71 19.91
C ALA A 163 14.58 4.38 19.60
N LYS A 164 14.16 4.17 18.34
CA LYS A 164 13.54 2.90 17.91
C LYS A 164 14.50 1.73 18.06
N ILE A 165 15.77 1.90 17.71
CA ILE A 165 16.82 0.88 17.85
C ILE A 165 17.00 0.51 19.32
N TYR A 166 17.09 1.50 20.21
CA TYR A 166 17.23 1.25 21.63
C TYR A 166 15.97 0.62 22.24
N GLN A 167 14.79 1.05 21.84
CA GLN A 167 13.53 0.46 22.27
C GLN A 167 13.44 -1.04 21.91
N GLN A 168 13.96 -1.42 20.74
CA GLN A 168 13.93 -2.80 20.25
C GLN A 168 14.98 -3.69 20.94
N TYR A 169 16.18 -3.16 21.19
CA TYR A 169 17.32 -3.99 21.60
C TYR A 169 17.84 -3.71 23.01
N GLY A 170 17.46 -2.57 23.63
CA GLY A 170 18.02 -2.15 24.92
C GLY A 170 19.54 -2.14 24.88
N ASP A 171 20.16 -2.69 25.92
CA ASP A 171 21.62 -2.76 26.07
C ASP A 171 22.32 -3.64 25.03
N ASN A 172 21.58 -4.54 24.36
CA ASN A 172 22.11 -5.36 23.28
C ASN A 172 22.47 -4.55 22.03
N VAL A 173 22.06 -3.27 21.95
CA VAL A 173 22.33 -2.38 20.79
C VAL A 173 23.81 -2.37 20.44
N TYR A 174 24.70 -2.26 21.42
CA TYR A 174 26.16 -2.24 21.20
C TYR A 174 26.68 -3.50 20.54
N ARG A 175 26.20 -4.66 20.99
CA ARG A 175 26.57 -5.96 20.44
C ARG A 175 26.01 -6.15 19.03
N ILE A 176 24.73 -5.88 18.83
CA ILE A 176 24.07 -6.09 17.55
C ILE A 176 24.70 -5.21 16.47
N LEU A 177 24.96 -3.93 16.76
CA LEU A 177 25.62 -3.05 15.82
C LEU A 177 27.02 -3.50 15.44
N LYS A 178 27.80 -4.02 16.37
CA LYS A 178 29.17 -4.49 16.11
C LYS A 178 29.21 -5.85 15.42
N GLU A 179 28.29 -6.76 15.75
CA GLU A 179 28.29 -8.14 15.23
C GLU A 179 27.51 -8.25 13.92
N ASN A 180 26.27 -7.74 13.91
CA ASN A 180 25.37 -7.85 12.77
C ASN A 180 24.38 -6.67 12.69
N PRO A 181 24.78 -5.51 12.17
CA PRO A 181 23.89 -4.35 12.03
C PRO A 181 22.71 -4.58 11.06
N TYR A 182 22.80 -5.57 10.17
CA TYR A 182 21.73 -5.90 9.23
C TYR A 182 20.51 -6.51 9.89
N LYS A 183 20.64 -6.99 11.13
CA LYS A 183 19.50 -7.44 11.92
C LYS A 183 18.46 -6.36 12.15
N MET A 184 18.87 -5.09 12.17
CA MET A 184 17.95 -3.96 12.25
C MET A 184 16.98 -3.88 11.08
N ALA A 185 17.39 -4.33 9.88
CA ALA A 185 16.52 -4.37 8.71
C ALA A 185 15.46 -5.50 8.77
N GLU A 186 15.71 -6.51 9.61
CA GLU A 186 14.74 -7.60 9.87
C GLU A 186 13.77 -7.23 11.01
N ASP A 187 14.26 -6.54 12.06
CA ASP A 187 13.57 -6.39 13.35
C ASP A 187 12.86 -5.01 13.51
N ILE A 188 13.26 -3.98 12.74
CA ILE A 188 12.77 -2.59 12.95
C ILE A 188 12.02 -2.09 11.71
N ALA A 189 10.73 -1.84 11.87
CA ALA A 189 9.92 -1.27 10.81
C ALA A 189 10.46 0.11 10.36
N GLY A 190 10.62 0.27 9.03
CA GLY A 190 11.18 1.48 8.44
C GLY A 190 12.71 1.51 8.32
N VAL A 191 13.43 0.48 8.79
CA VAL A 191 14.85 0.29 8.55
C VAL A 191 15.03 -0.71 7.40
N GLY A 192 15.36 -0.22 6.21
CA GLY A 192 15.68 -1.09 5.08
C GLY A 192 17.16 -1.47 5.02
N PHE A 193 17.48 -2.43 4.12
CA PHE A 193 18.87 -2.85 3.86
C PHE A 193 19.82 -1.67 3.63
N ARG A 194 19.44 -0.68 2.84
CA ARG A 194 20.30 0.48 2.52
C ARG A 194 20.69 1.27 3.76
N THR A 195 19.75 1.52 4.65
CA THR A 195 20.01 2.22 5.93
C THR A 195 20.93 1.39 6.81
N ALA A 196 20.69 0.07 6.91
CA ALA A 196 21.55 -0.83 7.66
C ALA A 196 22.96 -0.91 7.05
N ASP A 197 23.10 -0.91 5.71
CA ASP A 197 24.37 -0.95 5.00
C ASP A 197 25.19 0.33 5.18
N GLU A 198 24.54 1.50 5.18
CA GLU A 198 25.19 2.78 5.51
C GLU A 198 25.74 2.81 6.93
N ILE A 199 24.96 2.30 7.88
CA ILE A 199 25.37 2.18 9.30
C ILE A 199 26.54 1.19 9.43
N ALA A 200 26.42 0.01 8.80
CA ALA A 200 27.46 -1.02 8.78
C ALA A 200 28.78 -0.50 8.22
N GLY A 201 28.73 0.28 7.12
CA GLY A 201 29.89 0.92 6.53
C GLY A 201 30.60 1.91 7.48
N LYS A 202 29.84 2.68 8.25
CA LYS A 202 30.39 3.61 9.25
C LYS A 202 31.01 2.88 10.45
N ILE A 203 30.46 1.73 10.83
CA ILE A 203 30.99 0.87 11.89
C ILE A 203 32.25 0.13 11.45
N GLY A 204 32.47 -0.01 10.13
CA GLY A 204 33.64 -0.69 9.58
C GLY A 204 33.41 -2.19 9.34
N ILE A 205 32.17 -2.60 9.14
CA ILE A 205 31.85 -3.97 8.71
C ILE A 205 32.44 -4.21 7.32
N ALA A 206 33.09 -5.35 7.13
CA ALA A 206 33.71 -5.70 5.86
C ALA A 206 32.69 -5.78 4.73
N VAL A 207 33.05 -5.27 3.55
CA VAL A 207 32.17 -5.23 2.35
C VAL A 207 31.73 -6.63 1.94
N ASP A 208 32.55 -7.63 2.18
CA ASP A 208 32.30 -9.06 1.89
C ASP A 208 31.81 -9.86 3.12
N SER A 209 31.33 -9.19 4.15
CA SER A 209 30.73 -9.82 5.34
C SER A 209 29.55 -10.70 4.93
N GLU A 210 29.52 -11.90 5.50
CA GLU A 210 28.45 -12.88 5.27
C GLU A 210 27.05 -12.34 5.64
N PHE A 211 26.96 -11.58 6.72
CA PHE A 211 25.70 -10.91 7.11
C PHE A 211 25.24 -9.90 6.08
N ARG A 212 26.19 -9.13 5.52
CA ARG A 212 25.91 -8.17 4.43
C ARG A 212 25.38 -8.87 3.19
N ILE A 213 26.05 -9.95 2.77
CA ILE A 213 25.66 -10.70 1.57
C ILE A 213 24.28 -11.32 1.76
N LYS A 214 24.02 -12.01 2.87
CA LYS A 214 22.72 -12.62 3.16
C LYS A 214 21.59 -11.58 3.20
N SER A 215 21.80 -10.46 3.89
CA SER A 215 20.80 -9.38 3.94
C SER A 215 20.57 -8.71 2.58
N GLY A 216 21.64 -8.51 1.81
CA GLY A 216 21.55 -7.96 0.45
C GLY A 216 20.81 -8.88 -0.52
N LEU A 217 21.04 -10.19 -0.47
CA LEU A 217 20.30 -11.17 -1.27
C LEU A 217 18.82 -11.22 -0.87
N SER A 218 18.52 -11.17 0.42
CA SER A 218 17.13 -11.06 0.91
C SER A 218 16.47 -9.77 0.41
N TYR A 219 17.19 -8.65 0.43
CA TYR A 219 16.70 -7.38 -0.11
C TYR A 219 16.38 -7.46 -1.60
N VAL A 220 17.25 -8.08 -2.41
CA VAL A 220 17.02 -8.28 -3.86
C VAL A 220 15.81 -9.15 -4.11
N LEU A 221 15.61 -10.23 -3.34
CA LEU A 221 14.41 -11.07 -3.43
C LEU A 221 13.15 -10.27 -3.07
N ASN A 222 13.16 -9.48 -1.99
CA ASN A 222 12.04 -8.65 -1.59
C ASN A 222 11.75 -7.54 -2.62
N GLN A 223 12.78 -6.96 -3.23
CA GLN A 223 12.60 -6.00 -4.32
C GLN A 223 11.96 -6.65 -5.54
N ALA A 224 12.35 -7.88 -5.87
CA ALA A 224 11.74 -8.64 -6.96
C ALA A 224 10.24 -8.93 -6.69
N THR A 225 9.84 -9.15 -5.45
CA THR A 225 8.41 -9.33 -5.11
C THR A 225 7.61 -8.05 -5.28
N ALA A 226 8.18 -6.90 -4.98
CA ALA A 226 7.56 -5.60 -5.28
C ALA A 226 7.43 -5.35 -6.81
N GLU A 227 8.26 -5.99 -7.64
CA GLU A 227 8.16 -6.02 -9.10
C GLU A 227 7.14 -7.06 -9.61
N GLY A 228 6.54 -7.84 -8.71
CA GLY A 228 5.53 -8.86 -8.99
C GLY A 228 6.08 -10.28 -9.15
N HIS A 229 7.38 -10.49 -8.99
CA HIS A 229 7.98 -11.83 -9.03
C HIS A 229 7.76 -12.58 -7.71
N VAL A 230 7.64 -13.90 -7.77
CA VAL A 230 7.56 -14.76 -6.58
C VAL A 230 8.90 -15.41 -6.28
N TYR A 231 9.70 -15.64 -7.32
CA TYR A 231 11.07 -16.11 -7.23
C TYR A 231 11.98 -15.35 -8.20
N LEU A 232 13.28 -15.56 -8.12
CA LEU A 232 14.23 -15.18 -9.15
C LEU A 232 15.03 -16.39 -9.64
N PRO A 233 15.33 -16.49 -10.96
CA PRO A 233 16.40 -17.37 -11.44
C PRO A 233 17.71 -17.03 -10.73
N GLU A 234 18.47 -18.05 -10.29
CA GLU A 234 19.74 -17.85 -9.57
C GLU A 234 20.71 -16.91 -10.30
N PRO A 235 20.91 -17.04 -11.63
CA PRO A 235 21.80 -16.12 -12.36
C PRO A 235 21.32 -14.66 -12.31
N VAL A 236 20.00 -14.43 -12.30
CA VAL A 236 19.42 -13.08 -12.19
C VAL A 236 19.60 -12.53 -10.78
N LEU A 237 19.39 -13.35 -9.76
CA LEU A 237 19.61 -12.98 -8.35
C LEU A 237 21.07 -12.60 -8.11
N LEU A 238 22.02 -13.41 -8.58
CA LEU A 238 23.45 -13.17 -8.41
C LEU A 238 23.90 -11.90 -9.14
N ARG A 239 23.43 -11.67 -10.36
CA ARG A 239 23.72 -10.44 -11.10
C ARG A 239 23.21 -9.20 -10.37
N ARG A 240 21.94 -9.18 -9.95
CA ARG A 240 21.37 -8.06 -9.18
C ARG A 240 22.06 -7.89 -7.83
N GLY A 241 22.45 -8.99 -7.19
CA GLY A 241 23.25 -8.99 -5.97
C GLY A 241 24.63 -8.38 -6.19
N GLN A 242 25.32 -8.71 -7.28
CA GLN A 242 26.62 -8.13 -7.65
C GLN A 242 26.50 -6.63 -7.91
N GLU A 243 25.47 -6.19 -8.63
CA GLU A 243 25.20 -4.76 -8.87
C GLU A 243 24.95 -3.99 -7.55
N LEU A 244 24.29 -4.61 -6.57
CA LEU A 244 23.99 -3.99 -5.27
C LEU A 244 25.20 -4.02 -4.32
N LEU A 245 25.88 -5.15 -4.20
CA LEU A 245 26.85 -5.44 -3.14
C LEU A 245 28.30 -5.23 -3.58
N GLY A 246 28.58 -5.31 -4.91
CA GLY A 246 29.95 -5.27 -5.44
C GLY A 246 30.78 -6.50 -5.04
N VAL A 247 30.16 -7.66 -4.81
CA VAL A 247 30.80 -8.91 -4.36
C VAL A 247 30.73 -9.94 -5.48
N GLU A 248 31.76 -10.78 -5.58
CA GLU A 248 31.83 -11.83 -6.59
C GLU A 248 30.75 -12.90 -6.44
N PRO A 249 30.21 -13.45 -7.54
CA PRO A 249 29.10 -14.41 -7.54
C PRO A 249 29.36 -15.66 -6.71
N GLU A 250 30.60 -16.18 -6.67
CA GLU A 250 30.96 -17.39 -5.95
C GLU A 250 30.75 -17.26 -4.43
N ARG A 251 31.05 -16.08 -3.87
CA ARG A 251 30.81 -15.80 -2.46
C ARG A 251 29.32 -15.71 -2.16
N MET A 252 28.55 -15.10 -3.06
CA MET A 252 27.09 -15.01 -2.93
C MET A 252 26.44 -16.38 -3.03
N GLN A 253 26.92 -17.28 -3.90
CA GLN A 253 26.42 -18.66 -3.99
C GLN A 253 26.59 -19.42 -2.68
N LYS A 254 27.76 -19.28 -2.01
CA LYS A 254 27.97 -19.88 -0.69
C LYS A 254 26.97 -19.34 0.33
N SER A 255 26.84 -18.01 0.43
CA SER A 255 25.89 -17.40 1.36
C SER A 255 24.43 -17.79 1.05
N LEU A 256 24.10 -18.01 -0.22
CA LEU A 256 22.79 -18.48 -0.64
C LEU A 256 22.49 -19.91 -0.15
N GLN A 257 23.49 -20.80 -0.20
CA GLN A 257 23.37 -22.15 0.38
C GLN A 257 23.14 -22.10 1.88
N ASP A 258 23.87 -21.23 2.59
CA ASP A 258 23.68 -21.03 4.02
C ASP A 258 22.28 -20.48 4.33
N MET A 259 21.76 -19.53 3.51
CA MET A 259 20.39 -19.04 3.64
C MET A 259 19.35 -20.16 3.46
N ALA A 260 19.62 -21.13 2.58
CA ALA A 260 18.75 -22.29 2.40
C ALA A 260 18.76 -23.23 3.62
N ILE A 261 19.94 -23.44 4.24
CA ILE A 261 20.09 -24.20 5.49
C ILE A 261 19.34 -23.48 6.63
N ASP A 262 19.49 -22.16 6.72
CA ASP A 262 18.83 -21.29 7.71
C ASP A 262 17.31 -21.15 7.45
N LYS A 263 16.76 -21.78 6.40
CA LYS A 263 15.35 -21.69 5.97
C LYS A 263 14.89 -20.25 5.64
N LYS A 264 15.81 -19.35 5.32
CA LYS A 264 15.50 -17.97 4.85
C LYS A 264 15.25 -17.93 3.35
N ALA A 265 15.81 -18.88 2.59
CA ALA A 265 15.57 -19.03 1.16
C ALA A 265 15.25 -20.50 0.83
N VAL A 266 14.57 -20.71 -0.30
CA VAL A 266 14.36 -22.05 -0.86
C VAL A 266 14.90 -22.08 -2.29
N ILE A 267 15.81 -23.03 -2.54
CA ILE A 267 16.39 -23.26 -3.86
C ILE A 267 15.71 -24.48 -4.48
N ARG A 268 15.27 -24.35 -5.72
CA ARG A 268 14.65 -25.44 -6.50
C ARG A 268 15.25 -25.48 -7.90
N GLU A 269 15.16 -26.62 -8.53
CA GLU A 269 15.53 -26.82 -9.93
C GLU A 269 14.27 -27.02 -10.76
N LEU A 270 14.11 -26.19 -11.80
CA LEU A 270 13.12 -26.38 -12.83
C LEU A 270 13.74 -27.20 -13.96
N PRO A 271 13.05 -28.24 -14.48
CA PRO A 271 13.56 -28.94 -15.64
C PRO A 271 13.74 -27.99 -16.81
N ALA A 272 14.69 -28.32 -17.67
CA ALA A 272 14.95 -27.59 -18.88
C ALA A 272 13.72 -27.50 -19.78
N GLU A 273 13.48 -26.31 -20.36
CA GLU A 273 12.36 -26.11 -21.30
C GLU A 273 12.63 -26.80 -22.66
N ARG A 274 13.89 -27.06 -22.98
CA ARG A 274 14.29 -27.71 -24.24
C ARG A 274 15.24 -28.87 -23.94
N GLU A 275 15.14 -29.90 -24.76
CA GLU A 275 16.04 -31.05 -24.71
C GLU A 275 17.49 -30.59 -24.97
N GLY A 276 18.36 -30.77 -23.96
CA GLY A 276 19.75 -30.34 -24.01
C GLY A 276 20.10 -29.06 -23.22
N ASP A 277 19.15 -28.33 -22.72
CA ASP A 277 19.39 -27.22 -21.80
C ASP A 277 19.64 -27.76 -20.38
N GLU A 278 20.39 -26.99 -19.58
CA GLU A 278 20.57 -27.29 -18.15
C GLU A 278 19.31 -26.91 -17.35
N PRO A 279 19.01 -27.66 -16.26
CA PRO A 279 17.95 -27.31 -15.35
C PRO A 279 18.15 -25.90 -14.78
N LEU A 280 17.09 -25.11 -14.74
CA LEU A 280 17.15 -23.74 -14.23
C LEU A 280 17.02 -23.74 -12.69
N ARG A 281 18.06 -23.33 -11.98
CA ARG A 281 17.99 -23.10 -10.54
C ARG A 281 17.25 -21.80 -10.25
N ILE A 282 16.27 -21.88 -9.38
CA ILE A 282 15.42 -20.77 -8.94
C ILE A 282 15.46 -20.61 -7.43
N VAL A 283 15.33 -19.36 -6.98
CA VAL A 283 15.47 -18.99 -5.58
C VAL A 283 14.26 -18.17 -5.11
N TYR A 284 13.66 -18.62 -4.04
CA TYR A 284 12.58 -17.93 -3.35
C TYR A 284 13.05 -17.37 -2.02
N ALA A 285 12.44 -16.28 -1.56
CA ALA A 285 12.29 -16.06 -0.14
C ALA A 285 11.33 -17.13 0.41
N SER A 286 11.66 -17.78 1.53
CA SER A 286 10.96 -19.00 1.99
C SER A 286 9.47 -18.83 2.11
N GLN A 287 9.01 -17.67 2.60
CA GLN A 287 7.57 -17.37 2.74
C GLN A 287 6.80 -17.53 1.43
N TYR A 288 7.36 -17.08 0.29
CA TYR A 288 6.69 -17.17 -1.01
C TYR A 288 6.66 -18.58 -1.58
N TYR A 289 7.69 -19.39 -1.26
CA TYR A 289 7.68 -20.80 -1.62
C TYR A 289 6.52 -21.54 -0.98
N TYR A 290 6.36 -21.37 0.33
CA TYR A 290 5.28 -22.03 1.07
C TYR A 290 3.91 -21.44 0.74
N LEU A 291 3.85 -20.15 0.44
CA LEU A 291 2.63 -19.46 0.02
C LEU A 291 2.08 -20.05 -1.31
N GLU A 292 2.94 -20.19 -2.34
CA GLU A 292 2.52 -20.84 -3.59
C GLU A 292 2.15 -22.32 -3.39
N LEU A 293 2.93 -23.05 -2.60
CA LEU A 293 2.69 -24.46 -2.34
C LEU A 293 1.33 -24.69 -1.65
N SER A 294 1.05 -23.93 -0.62
CA SER A 294 -0.18 -23.99 0.15
C SER A 294 -1.39 -23.55 -0.71
N THR A 295 -1.21 -22.48 -1.52
CA THR A 295 -2.25 -22.03 -2.46
C THR A 295 -2.59 -23.12 -3.50
N ALA A 296 -1.58 -23.77 -4.09
CA ALA A 296 -1.80 -24.85 -5.04
C ALA A 296 -2.54 -26.03 -4.43
N ARG A 297 -2.21 -26.39 -3.17
CA ARG A 297 -2.89 -27.45 -2.44
C ARG A 297 -4.36 -27.13 -2.19
N MET A 298 -4.67 -25.96 -1.67
CA MET A 298 -6.04 -25.53 -1.40
C MET A 298 -6.88 -25.47 -2.69
N LEU A 299 -6.29 -25.02 -3.80
CA LEU A 299 -6.95 -25.04 -5.11
C LEU A 299 -7.27 -26.46 -5.59
N HIS A 300 -6.35 -27.39 -5.36
CA HIS A 300 -6.58 -28.80 -5.69
C HIS A 300 -7.69 -29.41 -4.83
N GLU A 301 -7.72 -29.11 -3.53
CA GLU A 301 -8.76 -29.57 -2.59
C GLU A 301 -10.17 -29.05 -2.96
N LEU A 302 -10.26 -27.86 -3.58
CA LEU A 302 -11.52 -27.32 -4.08
C LEU A 302 -11.94 -27.87 -5.47
N ASN A 303 -11.04 -28.54 -6.19
CA ASN A 303 -11.30 -29.07 -7.53
C ASN A 303 -12.12 -30.36 -7.47
N ILE A 304 -13.32 -30.27 -6.95
CA ILE A 304 -14.29 -31.38 -6.84
C ILE A 304 -15.40 -31.19 -7.84
N THR A 305 -16.08 -32.31 -8.21
CA THR A 305 -17.28 -32.29 -9.06
C THR A 305 -18.50 -32.61 -8.22
N CYS A 306 -19.61 -31.91 -8.48
CA CYS A 306 -20.88 -32.21 -7.86
C CYS A 306 -21.58 -33.37 -8.58
N GLU A 307 -22.33 -34.17 -7.84
CA GLU A 307 -23.07 -35.33 -8.40
C GLU A 307 -24.37 -34.94 -9.17
N GLU A 308 -24.49 -33.70 -9.61
CA GLU A 308 -25.67 -33.23 -10.34
C GLU A 308 -25.62 -33.65 -11.84
N ASP A 309 -26.80 -33.98 -12.38
CA ASP A 309 -26.94 -34.28 -13.81
C ASP A 309 -26.91 -32.98 -14.64
N ARG A 310 -25.95 -32.89 -15.55
CA ARG A 310 -25.80 -31.74 -16.47
C ARG A 310 -27.08 -31.40 -17.24
N GLU A 311 -27.84 -32.40 -17.69
CA GLU A 311 -29.11 -32.17 -18.38
C GLU A 311 -30.16 -31.50 -17.46
N ALA A 312 -30.15 -31.83 -16.17
CA ALA A 312 -31.04 -31.21 -15.20
C ALA A 312 -30.67 -29.73 -14.99
N ILE A 313 -29.36 -29.41 -14.93
CA ILE A 313 -28.87 -28.03 -14.84
C ILE A 313 -29.30 -27.22 -16.06
N GLU A 314 -29.12 -27.76 -17.29
CA GLU A 314 -29.50 -27.08 -18.54
C GLU A 314 -31.02 -26.82 -18.60
N LYS A 315 -31.84 -27.75 -18.18
CA LYS A 315 -33.30 -27.55 -18.09
C LYS A 315 -33.69 -26.47 -17.12
N ARG A 316 -32.96 -26.31 -16.00
CA ARG A 316 -33.18 -25.23 -15.05
C ARG A 316 -32.74 -23.88 -15.63
N ILE A 317 -31.61 -23.82 -16.34
CA ILE A 317 -31.15 -22.60 -17.05
C ILE A 317 -32.23 -22.15 -18.05
N GLY A 318 -32.82 -23.04 -18.83
CA GLY A 318 -33.90 -22.69 -19.73
C GLY A 318 -35.18 -22.14 -19.05
N LYS A 319 -35.44 -22.50 -17.78
CA LYS A 319 -36.51 -21.87 -16.99
C LYS A 319 -36.13 -20.47 -16.54
N ILE A 320 -34.85 -20.25 -16.17
CA ILE A 320 -34.30 -18.94 -15.73
C ILE A 320 -34.34 -17.97 -16.91
N GLU A 321 -33.89 -18.39 -18.12
CA GLU A 321 -33.96 -17.57 -19.33
C GLU A 321 -35.39 -17.04 -19.56
N LYS A 322 -36.38 -17.93 -19.43
CA LYS A 322 -37.82 -17.56 -19.61
C LYS A 322 -38.32 -16.65 -18.49
N LYS A 323 -37.95 -16.91 -17.24
CA LYS A 323 -38.42 -16.16 -16.07
C LYS A 323 -37.87 -14.72 -16.08
N TYR A 324 -36.59 -14.54 -16.39
CA TYR A 324 -35.91 -13.25 -16.35
C TYR A 324 -35.82 -12.57 -17.71
N GLN A 325 -36.37 -13.19 -18.79
CA GLN A 325 -36.35 -12.67 -20.16
C GLN A 325 -34.92 -12.38 -20.66
N ILE A 326 -33.97 -13.24 -20.32
CA ILE A 326 -32.58 -13.19 -20.77
C ILE A 326 -32.37 -14.29 -21.82
N GLU A 327 -31.50 -13.99 -22.78
CA GLU A 327 -31.05 -14.95 -23.80
C GLU A 327 -29.55 -15.13 -23.64
N LEU A 328 -29.12 -16.33 -23.29
CA LEU A 328 -27.71 -16.69 -23.11
C LEU A 328 -27.21 -17.40 -24.36
N ASP A 329 -25.99 -17.05 -24.79
CA ASP A 329 -25.30 -17.83 -25.81
C ASP A 329 -24.78 -19.18 -25.25
N GLU A 330 -24.30 -20.06 -26.14
CA GLU A 330 -23.86 -21.41 -25.77
C GLU A 330 -22.68 -21.35 -24.75
N MET A 331 -21.73 -20.39 -24.89
CA MET A 331 -20.63 -20.27 -23.97
C MET A 331 -21.08 -19.76 -22.61
N GLN A 332 -22.03 -18.84 -22.57
CA GLN A 332 -22.61 -18.34 -21.32
C GLN A 332 -23.40 -19.45 -20.60
N LYS A 333 -24.16 -20.30 -21.34
CA LYS A 333 -24.82 -21.47 -20.77
C LYS A 333 -23.81 -22.47 -20.22
N THR A 334 -22.77 -22.77 -20.98
CA THR A 334 -21.66 -23.61 -20.51
C THR A 334 -21.05 -23.07 -19.22
N ALA A 335 -20.86 -21.75 -19.11
CA ALA A 335 -20.33 -21.15 -17.90
C ALA A 335 -21.24 -21.36 -16.68
N VAL A 336 -22.56 -21.24 -16.84
CA VAL A 336 -23.51 -21.50 -15.74
C VAL A 336 -23.51 -23.00 -15.37
N VAL A 337 -23.45 -23.89 -16.36
CA VAL A 337 -23.35 -25.34 -16.12
C VAL A 337 -22.09 -25.67 -15.35
N GLU A 338 -20.92 -25.18 -15.80
CA GLU A 338 -19.65 -25.46 -15.11
C GLU A 338 -19.60 -24.87 -13.71
N ALA A 339 -20.18 -23.68 -13.50
CA ALA A 339 -20.28 -23.08 -12.16
C ALA A 339 -21.14 -23.90 -11.19
N ALA A 340 -22.20 -24.54 -11.70
CA ALA A 340 -23.05 -25.40 -10.90
C ALA A 340 -22.43 -26.78 -10.65
N TYR A 341 -21.68 -27.31 -11.62
CA TYR A 341 -21.14 -28.68 -11.61
C TYR A 341 -19.77 -28.78 -10.90
N SER A 342 -18.95 -27.75 -10.96
CA SER A 342 -17.56 -27.76 -10.47
C SER A 342 -17.37 -26.99 -9.19
N GLY A 343 -16.52 -27.48 -8.31
CA GLY A 343 -16.15 -26.77 -7.08
C GLY A 343 -15.30 -25.52 -7.34
N LEU A 344 -14.56 -25.51 -8.45
CA LEU A 344 -13.80 -24.35 -8.91
C LEU A 344 -13.96 -24.19 -10.41
N MET A 345 -14.33 -22.99 -10.88
CA MET A 345 -14.34 -22.67 -12.31
C MET A 345 -13.81 -21.26 -12.58
N ILE A 346 -13.31 -21.04 -13.78
CA ILE A 346 -12.75 -19.77 -14.23
C ILE A 346 -13.55 -19.24 -15.42
N LEU A 347 -14.06 -18.01 -15.29
CA LEU A 347 -14.73 -17.28 -16.37
C LEU A 347 -13.83 -16.13 -16.83
N THR A 348 -13.37 -16.16 -18.07
CA THR A 348 -12.56 -15.09 -18.63
C THR A 348 -13.18 -14.52 -19.90
N GLY A 349 -12.85 -13.29 -20.24
CA GLY A 349 -13.32 -12.63 -21.46
C GLY A 349 -13.00 -11.14 -21.47
N GLY A 350 -12.95 -10.55 -22.66
CA GLY A 350 -12.72 -9.13 -22.87
C GLY A 350 -13.94 -8.24 -22.58
N PRO A 351 -13.87 -6.94 -22.88
CA PRO A 351 -15.01 -6.04 -22.77
C PRO A 351 -16.08 -6.43 -23.78
N GLY A 352 -17.35 -6.26 -23.40
CA GLY A 352 -18.49 -6.53 -24.29
C GLY A 352 -18.81 -8.00 -24.55
N THR A 353 -18.14 -8.96 -23.90
CA THR A 353 -18.37 -10.40 -24.06
C THR A 353 -19.46 -10.96 -23.15
N GLY A 354 -20.12 -10.12 -22.35
CA GLY A 354 -21.28 -10.55 -21.56
C GLY A 354 -20.94 -11.17 -20.20
N LYS A 355 -19.73 -10.97 -19.64
CA LYS A 355 -19.37 -11.46 -18.29
C LYS A 355 -20.41 -11.11 -17.22
N THR A 356 -20.88 -9.87 -17.19
CA THR A 356 -21.89 -9.42 -16.21
C THR A 356 -23.22 -10.17 -16.38
N THR A 357 -23.67 -10.37 -17.59
CA THR A 357 -24.89 -11.16 -17.90
C THR A 357 -24.75 -12.59 -17.43
N THR A 358 -23.58 -13.20 -17.65
CA THR A 358 -23.28 -14.56 -17.21
C THR A 358 -23.26 -14.66 -15.68
N ILE A 359 -22.64 -13.69 -14.96
CA ILE A 359 -22.66 -13.64 -13.49
C ILE A 359 -24.10 -13.52 -12.98
N ASN A 360 -24.93 -12.67 -13.59
CA ASN A 360 -26.35 -12.54 -13.21
C ASN A 360 -27.11 -13.86 -13.41
N ALA A 361 -26.87 -14.56 -14.52
CA ALA A 361 -27.47 -15.87 -14.76
C ALA A 361 -27.03 -16.90 -13.71
N MET A 362 -25.76 -16.90 -13.32
CA MET A 362 -25.25 -17.77 -12.23
C MET A 362 -25.93 -17.43 -10.89
N ILE A 363 -26.02 -16.15 -10.54
CA ILE A 363 -26.69 -15.71 -9.30
C ILE A 363 -28.14 -16.20 -9.29
N HIS A 364 -28.89 -15.97 -10.37
CA HIS A 364 -30.28 -16.41 -10.45
C HIS A 364 -30.44 -17.95 -10.43
N TYR A 365 -29.43 -18.65 -10.94
CA TYR A 365 -29.41 -20.12 -10.86
C TYR A 365 -29.24 -20.57 -9.39
N PHE A 366 -28.25 -20.05 -8.71
CA PHE A 366 -27.96 -20.44 -7.33
C PHE A 366 -29.04 -19.97 -6.34
N GLU A 367 -29.62 -18.77 -6.53
CA GLU A 367 -30.78 -18.31 -5.77
C GLU A 367 -32.00 -19.26 -5.96
N ALA A 368 -32.24 -19.76 -7.18
CA ALA A 368 -33.31 -20.66 -7.45
C ALA A 368 -33.12 -22.05 -6.79
N GLU A 369 -31.87 -22.42 -6.52
CA GLU A 369 -31.50 -23.61 -5.74
C GLU A 369 -31.49 -23.38 -4.22
N GLY A 370 -31.68 -22.13 -3.77
CA GLY A 370 -31.71 -21.76 -2.35
C GLY A 370 -30.33 -21.74 -1.71
N LEU A 371 -29.27 -21.48 -2.50
CA LEU A 371 -27.89 -21.44 -2.04
C LEU A 371 -27.49 -20.03 -1.60
N ASP A 372 -26.66 -19.93 -0.55
CA ASP A 372 -26.10 -18.68 -0.07
C ASP A 372 -24.91 -18.25 -0.92
N ILE A 373 -25.01 -17.04 -1.51
CA ILE A 373 -24.06 -16.51 -2.48
C ILE A 373 -23.33 -15.32 -1.90
N PHE A 374 -21.99 -15.35 -1.92
CA PHE A 374 -21.16 -14.20 -1.65
C PHE A 374 -20.50 -13.70 -2.95
N LEU A 375 -20.71 -12.41 -3.22
CA LEU A 375 -20.13 -11.73 -4.37
C LEU A 375 -19.06 -10.74 -3.88
N ALA A 376 -17.84 -10.88 -4.40
CA ALA A 376 -16.76 -9.99 -3.98
C ALA A 376 -15.84 -9.57 -5.14
N ALA A 377 -15.06 -8.50 -4.89
CA ALA A 377 -14.05 -7.99 -5.81
C ALA A 377 -12.83 -7.45 -5.04
N PRO A 378 -11.65 -7.30 -5.67
CA PRO A 378 -10.47 -6.80 -4.97
C PRO A 378 -10.58 -5.35 -4.52
N THR A 379 -11.38 -4.52 -5.17
CA THR A 379 -11.52 -3.09 -4.86
C THR A 379 -12.97 -2.70 -4.56
N GLY A 380 -13.17 -1.65 -3.73
CA GLY A 380 -14.48 -1.13 -3.37
C GLY A 380 -15.30 -0.70 -4.59
N ARG A 381 -14.66 -0.06 -5.58
CA ARG A 381 -15.31 0.36 -6.82
C ARG A 381 -15.78 -0.81 -7.68
N ALA A 382 -14.97 -1.85 -7.80
CA ALA A 382 -15.37 -3.04 -8.53
C ALA A 382 -16.56 -3.73 -7.83
N ALA A 383 -16.52 -3.86 -6.52
CA ALA A 383 -17.61 -4.43 -5.71
C ALA A 383 -18.90 -3.61 -5.89
N LYS A 384 -18.85 -2.30 -5.71
CA LYS A 384 -20.00 -1.40 -5.92
C LYS A 384 -20.62 -1.56 -7.30
N ARG A 385 -19.78 -1.55 -8.35
CA ARG A 385 -20.24 -1.73 -9.73
C ARG A 385 -20.96 -3.08 -9.92
N ARG A 386 -20.51 -4.12 -9.20
CA ARG A 386 -21.19 -5.42 -9.24
C ARG A 386 -22.53 -5.36 -8.54
N THR A 387 -22.64 -4.73 -7.38
CA THR A 387 -23.93 -4.53 -6.72
C THR A 387 -24.92 -3.80 -7.63
N GLU A 388 -24.50 -2.71 -8.28
CA GLU A 388 -25.35 -1.95 -9.23
C GLU A 388 -25.79 -2.77 -10.44
N ALA A 389 -24.90 -3.65 -10.95
CA ALA A 389 -25.15 -4.41 -12.17
C ALA A 389 -25.94 -5.71 -11.92
N THR A 390 -25.83 -6.30 -10.73
CA THR A 390 -26.44 -7.60 -10.41
C THR A 390 -27.65 -7.46 -9.47
N GLY A 391 -27.74 -6.37 -8.71
CA GLY A 391 -28.71 -6.24 -7.62
C GLY A 391 -28.35 -7.07 -6.37
N CYS A 392 -27.31 -7.91 -6.42
CA CYS A 392 -26.80 -8.67 -5.30
C CYS A 392 -25.72 -7.84 -4.57
N GLU A 393 -25.75 -7.79 -3.24
CA GLU A 393 -24.75 -7.04 -2.49
C GLU A 393 -23.36 -7.66 -2.72
N ALA A 394 -22.42 -6.83 -3.18
CA ALA A 394 -21.02 -7.22 -3.36
C ALA A 394 -20.13 -6.42 -2.41
N CYS A 395 -19.11 -7.05 -1.87
CA CYS A 395 -18.13 -6.41 -0.99
C CYS A 395 -16.70 -6.57 -1.50
N THR A 396 -15.72 -5.94 -0.85
CA THR A 396 -14.33 -6.22 -1.14
C THR A 396 -13.91 -7.57 -0.55
N ILE A 397 -12.96 -8.26 -1.18
CA ILE A 397 -12.40 -9.52 -0.61
C ILE A 397 -11.89 -9.27 0.82
N HIS A 398 -11.25 -8.12 1.08
CA HIS A 398 -10.79 -7.76 2.42
C HIS A 398 -11.93 -7.64 3.43
N ARG A 399 -13.09 -7.07 3.03
CA ARG A 399 -14.28 -6.98 3.88
C ARG A 399 -14.93 -8.36 4.07
N LEU A 400 -14.95 -9.16 3.01
CA LEU A 400 -15.44 -10.55 3.07
C LEU A 400 -14.66 -11.37 4.10
N LEU A 401 -13.34 -11.16 4.15
CA LEU A 401 -12.44 -11.84 5.08
C LEU A 401 -12.35 -11.17 6.46
N GLU A 402 -13.15 -10.12 6.72
CA GLU A 402 -13.20 -9.41 7.99
C GLU A 402 -11.80 -8.97 8.45
N LEU A 403 -11.16 -8.12 7.64
CA LEU A 403 -9.83 -7.60 7.95
C LEU A 403 -9.83 -6.80 9.25
N THR A 404 -8.98 -7.18 10.20
CA THR A 404 -8.76 -6.48 11.48
C THR A 404 -7.34 -5.91 11.53
N GLY A 405 -7.22 -4.63 11.95
CA GLY A 405 -5.94 -3.94 12.10
C GLY A 405 -5.70 -2.84 11.06
N ASN A 406 -4.71 -1.99 11.34
CA ASN A 406 -4.22 -0.99 10.39
C ASN A 406 -3.37 -1.71 9.34
N VAL A 407 -3.78 -1.61 8.10
CA VAL A 407 -2.94 -2.02 6.97
C VAL A 407 -1.90 -0.92 6.75
N ASP A 408 -0.83 -0.92 7.52
CA ASP A 408 0.40 -0.30 7.06
C ASP A 408 0.92 -1.12 5.88
N ASP A 409 1.38 -0.46 4.83
CA ASP A 409 1.80 -1.04 3.53
C ASP A 409 2.88 -2.15 3.59
N SER A 410 3.31 -2.55 4.75
CA SER A 410 4.17 -3.70 4.96
C SER A 410 3.30 -4.95 5.21
N SER A 411 3.07 -5.71 4.18
CA SER A 411 2.27 -6.94 4.07
C SER A 411 2.52 -8.07 5.11
N ALA A 412 3.29 -7.83 6.15
CA ALA A 412 3.68 -8.84 7.14
C ALA A 412 2.69 -9.02 8.32
N ASN A 413 1.73 -8.10 8.53
CA ASN A 413 0.84 -8.13 9.69
C ASN A 413 -0.66 -7.93 9.36
N VAL A 414 -1.07 -8.28 8.14
CA VAL A 414 -2.51 -8.29 7.80
C VAL A 414 -3.14 -9.50 8.44
N HIS A 415 -4.05 -9.28 9.38
CA HIS A 415 -4.80 -10.36 10.04
C HIS A 415 -6.24 -10.37 9.55
N PHE A 416 -6.68 -11.53 9.07
CA PHE A 416 -8.06 -11.78 8.66
C PHE A 416 -8.76 -12.65 9.72
N GLU A 417 -9.93 -12.23 10.18
CA GLU A 417 -10.75 -13.01 11.11
C GLU A 417 -11.31 -14.28 10.44
N ARG A 418 -11.60 -14.18 9.11
CA ARG A 418 -12.00 -15.34 8.33
C ARG A 418 -10.76 -16.07 7.81
N ASN A 419 -10.62 -17.32 8.24
CA ASN A 419 -9.49 -18.19 7.96
C ASN A 419 -9.88 -19.65 8.16
N ALA A 420 -8.91 -20.57 8.19
CA ALA A 420 -9.17 -22.01 8.37
C ALA A 420 -9.86 -22.37 9.69
N ASP A 421 -9.65 -21.59 10.76
CA ASP A 421 -10.29 -21.79 12.07
C ASP A 421 -11.69 -21.13 12.15
N ASN A 422 -11.96 -20.15 11.29
CA ASN A 422 -13.23 -19.43 11.22
C ASN A 422 -13.61 -19.20 9.74
N PRO A 423 -14.02 -20.25 9.00
CA PRO A 423 -14.28 -20.16 7.58
C PRO A 423 -15.53 -19.35 7.23
N LEU A 424 -15.67 -19.02 5.96
CA LEU A 424 -16.87 -18.40 5.41
C LEU A 424 -18.01 -19.42 5.38
N ASP A 425 -19.18 -18.99 5.82
CA ASP A 425 -20.41 -19.79 5.74
C ASP A 425 -21.14 -19.42 4.44
N ALA A 426 -20.71 -20.04 3.33
CA ALA A 426 -21.19 -19.76 1.99
C ALA A 426 -21.23 -21.03 1.14
N ASP A 427 -22.30 -21.20 0.35
CA ASP A 427 -22.39 -22.28 -0.63
C ASP A 427 -21.66 -21.93 -1.92
N VAL A 428 -21.70 -20.67 -2.31
CA VAL A 428 -21.11 -20.15 -3.55
C VAL A 428 -20.39 -18.83 -3.29
N ILE A 429 -19.18 -18.74 -3.78
CA ILE A 429 -18.38 -17.50 -3.74
C ILE A 429 -18.01 -17.12 -5.17
N ILE A 430 -18.39 -15.92 -5.59
CA ILE A 430 -18.06 -15.37 -6.91
C ILE A 430 -17.10 -14.21 -6.72
N ILE A 431 -15.90 -14.32 -7.28
CA ILE A 431 -14.88 -13.27 -7.23
C ILE A 431 -14.71 -12.66 -8.61
N ASP A 432 -14.99 -11.38 -8.73
CA ASP A 432 -14.77 -10.64 -9.99
C ASP A 432 -13.46 -9.82 -9.97
N GLU A 433 -13.03 -9.35 -11.15
CA GLU A 433 -11.76 -8.61 -11.36
C GLU A 433 -10.53 -9.39 -10.86
N MET A 434 -10.49 -10.70 -11.09
CA MET A 434 -9.41 -11.59 -10.64
C MET A 434 -8.03 -11.22 -11.18
N SER A 435 -7.94 -10.43 -12.25
CA SER A 435 -6.65 -9.91 -12.75
C SER A 435 -5.90 -9.07 -11.71
N MET A 436 -6.60 -8.49 -10.72
CA MET A 436 -6.04 -7.65 -9.66
C MET A 436 -5.67 -8.44 -8.38
N VAL A 437 -6.03 -9.73 -8.29
CA VAL A 437 -5.77 -10.57 -7.11
C VAL A 437 -4.35 -11.12 -7.18
N ASP A 438 -3.54 -10.83 -6.16
CA ASP A 438 -2.20 -11.36 -5.99
C ASP A 438 -2.19 -12.69 -5.22
N ILE A 439 -1.00 -13.28 -5.04
CA ILE A 439 -0.87 -14.57 -4.38
C ILE A 439 -1.22 -14.51 -2.89
N HIS A 440 -0.98 -13.37 -2.20
CA HIS A 440 -1.32 -13.21 -0.79
C HIS A 440 -2.83 -13.17 -0.58
N LEU A 441 -3.52 -12.35 -1.37
CA LEU A 441 -4.98 -12.21 -1.27
C LEU A 441 -5.69 -13.49 -1.68
N MET A 442 -5.16 -14.20 -2.71
CA MET A 442 -5.68 -15.51 -3.11
C MET A 442 -5.50 -16.55 -2.02
N HIS A 443 -4.32 -16.61 -1.40
CA HIS A 443 -4.06 -17.52 -0.30
C HIS A 443 -5.00 -17.25 0.89
N ALA A 444 -5.16 -15.98 1.27
CA ALA A 444 -6.05 -15.60 2.37
C ALA A 444 -7.51 -15.99 2.09
N LEU A 445 -7.98 -15.75 0.85
CA LEU A 445 -9.32 -16.14 0.41
C LEU A 445 -9.51 -17.66 0.52
N LEU A 446 -8.60 -18.42 -0.05
CA LEU A 446 -8.68 -19.90 -0.04
C LEU A 446 -8.63 -20.48 1.37
N SER A 447 -7.85 -19.86 2.26
CA SER A 447 -7.76 -20.28 3.67
C SER A 447 -9.09 -20.15 4.42
N ALA A 448 -10.00 -19.30 3.95
CA ALA A 448 -11.31 -19.09 4.55
C ALA A 448 -12.43 -19.90 3.85
N ILE A 449 -12.12 -20.70 2.84
CA ILE A 449 -13.09 -21.50 2.07
C ILE A 449 -12.97 -22.97 2.46
N VAL A 450 -14.10 -23.61 2.70
CA VAL A 450 -14.14 -25.05 2.99
C VAL A 450 -14.40 -25.87 1.73
N PRO A 451 -13.85 -27.09 1.62
CA PRO A 451 -14.20 -28.01 0.54
C PRO A 451 -15.72 -28.26 0.47
N GLY A 452 -16.30 -28.15 -0.71
CA GLY A 452 -17.74 -28.20 -0.94
C GLY A 452 -18.36 -26.85 -1.31
N THR A 453 -17.73 -25.73 -0.92
CA THR A 453 -18.10 -24.40 -1.42
C THR A 453 -17.70 -24.27 -2.90
N ARG A 454 -18.59 -23.76 -3.73
CA ARG A 454 -18.31 -23.47 -5.15
C ARG A 454 -17.61 -22.13 -5.27
N LEU A 455 -16.45 -22.10 -5.92
CA LEU A 455 -15.66 -20.89 -6.17
C LEU A 455 -15.65 -20.55 -7.66
N VAL A 456 -16.25 -19.41 -8.02
CA VAL A 456 -16.27 -18.89 -9.39
C VAL A 456 -15.33 -17.70 -9.48
N LEU A 457 -14.28 -17.82 -10.29
CA LEU A 457 -13.26 -16.79 -10.49
C LEU A 457 -13.48 -16.10 -11.84
N VAL A 458 -13.83 -14.81 -11.80
CA VAL A 458 -14.14 -14.03 -13.00
C VAL A 458 -13.08 -12.96 -13.23
N GLY A 459 -12.60 -12.83 -14.47
CA GLY A 459 -11.61 -11.80 -14.79
C GLY A 459 -11.32 -11.67 -16.28
N ASP A 460 -10.45 -10.72 -16.57
CA ASP A 460 -9.93 -10.49 -17.93
C ASP A 460 -8.42 -10.69 -17.91
N GLN A 461 -7.95 -11.81 -18.46
CA GLN A 461 -6.53 -12.16 -18.50
C GLN A 461 -5.66 -11.17 -19.29
N ASN A 462 -6.28 -10.31 -20.11
CA ASN A 462 -5.62 -9.36 -21.00
C ASN A 462 -5.38 -8.01 -20.35
N GLN A 463 -6.03 -7.75 -19.20
CA GLN A 463 -5.77 -6.57 -18.38
C GLN A 463 -4.41 -6.66 -17.67
N LEU A 464 -4.02 -5.54 -17.05
CA LEU A 464 -2.83 -5.50 -16.23
C LEU A 464 -2.92 -6.51 -15.09
N PRO A 465 -1.82 -7.17 -14.73
CA PRO A 465 -1.77 -8.06 -13.57
C PRO A 465 -1.90 -7.27 -12.26
N SER A 466 -2.05 -8.00 -11.14
CA SER A 466 -2.07 -7.45 -9.78
C SER A 466 -0.83 -6.57 -9.50
N VAL A 467 -0.93 -5.64 -8.56
CA VAL A 467 0.24 -4.86 -8.11
C VAL A 467 1.18 -5.76 -7.31
N GLY A 468 0.64 -6.63 -6.46
CA GLY A 468 1.41 -7.59 -5.65
C GLY A 468 1.98 -8.77 -6.46
N PRO A 469 2.75 -9.65 -5.79
CA PRO A 469 3.47 -10.74 -6.43
C PRO A 469 2.56 -11.85 -6.96
N GLY A 470 3.06 -12.54 -7.99
CA GLY A 470 2.35 -13.62 -8.65
C GLY A 470 1.48 -13.17 -9.83
N SER A 471 0.91 -14.14 -10.52
CA SER A 471 0.04 -13.94 -11.69
C SER A 471 -1.13 -14.92 -11.64
N VAL A 472 -1.86 -14.89 -10.53
CA VAL A 472 -2.83 -15.93 -10.12
C VAL A 472 -3.77 -16.32 -11.24
N LEU A 473 -4.53 -15.37 -11.82
CA LEU A 473 -5.50 -15.69 -12.88
C LEU A 473 -4.84 -16.37 -14.10
N ARG A 474 -3.67 -15.86 -14.52
CA ARG A 474 -2.94 -16.45 -15.66
C ARG A 474 -2.37 -17.81 -15.34
N ASP A 475 -1.88 -18.01 -14.13
CA ASP A 475 -1.32 -19.27 -13.68
C ASP A 475 -2.41 -20.33 -13.58
N LEU A 476 -3.59 -19.98 -13.08
CA LEU A 476 -4.77 -20.85 -13.08
C LEU A 476 -5.17 -21.26 -14.50
N ILE A 477 -5.24 -20.30 -15.42
CA ILE A 477 -5.57 -20.58 -16.84
C ILE A 477 -4.49 -21.45 -17.48
N ARG A 478 -3.20 -21.16 -17.25
CA ARG A 478 -2.07 -21.93 -17.81
C ARG A 478 -1.91 -23.31 -17.21
N SER A 479 -2.48 -23.56 -16.04
CA SER A 479 -2.44 -24.90 -15.42
C SER A 479 -3.26 -25.91 -16.21
N GLU A 480 -4.35 -25.45 -16.84
CA GLU A 480 -5.32 -26.29 -17.57
C GLU A 480 -5.96 -27.39 -16.70
N CYS A 481 -5.92 -27.22 -15.37
CA CYS A 481 -6.40 -28.20 -14.39
C CYS A 481 -7.84 -27.95 -13.93
N PHE A 482 -8.41 -26.81 -14.28
CA PHE A 482 -9.75 -26.39 -13.88
C PHE A 482 -10.64 -26.11 -15.08
N PRO A 483 -11.96 -26.20 -14.96
CA PRO A 483 -12.88 -25.72 -15.98
C PRO A 483 -12.68 -24.24 -16.29
N ILE A 484 -12.40 -23.92 -17.55
CA ILE A 484 -12.18 -22.55 -18.03
C ILE A 484 -13.19 -22.27 -19.13
N VAL A 485 -14.01 -21.25 -18.93
CA VAL A 485 -14.90 -20.74 -19.98
C VAL A 485 -14.40 -19.38 -20.45
N CYS A 486 -14.03 -19.30 -21.73
CA CYS A 486 -13.54 -18.09 -22.35
C CYS A 486 -14.64 -17.49 -23.23
N LEU A 487 -15.23 -16.36 -22.79
CA LEU A 487 -16.20 -15.62 -23.57
C LEU A 487 -15.50 -14.81 -24.67
N THR A 488 -15.65 -15.23 -25.91
CA THR A 488 -15.02 -14.60 -27.08
C THR A 488 -16.02 -13.84 -27.95
N HIS A 489 -17.31 -14.14 -27.82
CA HIS A 489 -18.34 -13.52 -28.62
C HIS A 489 -18.63 -12.09 -28.18
N ILE A 490 -18.47 -11.14 -29.09
CA ILE A 490 -18.82 -9.71 -28.86
C ILE A 490 -20.28 -9.52 -29.26
N PHE A 491 -21.13 -9.19 -28.30
CA PHE A 491 -22.55 -8.99 -28.57
C PHE A 491 -22.81 -7.78 -29.50
N ARG A 492 -23.89 -7.84 -30.28
CA ARG A 492 -24.24 -6.85 -31.30
C ARG A 492 -24.22 -5.40 -30.79
N GLN A 493 -24.69 -5.16 -29.56
CA GLN A 493 -24.64 -3.80 -28.98
C GLN A 493 -23.20 -3.35 -28.72
N ALA A 494 -22.36 -4.23 -28.22
CA ALA A 494 -20.95 -3.98 -27.97
C ALA A 494 -20.13 -3.86 -29.26
N SER A 495 -20.47 -4.59 -30.31
CA SER A 495 -19.79 -4.51 -31.62
C SER A 495 -20.04 -3.17 -32.37
N GLN A 496 -21.01 -2.38 -31.93
CA GLN A 496 -21.24 -1.02 -32.43
C GLN A 496 -20.34 0.04 -31.76
N SER A 497 -19.62 -0.31 -30.69
CA SER A 497 -18.68 0.53 -29.98
C SER A 497 -17.27 0.30 -30.52
N ASP A 498 -16.66 1.33 -31.06
CA ASP A 498 -15.27 1.30 -31.50
C ASP A 498 -14.29 1.19 -30.31
N ILE A 499 -14.71 1.57 -29.10
CA ILE A 499 -13.94 1.33 -27.87
C ILE A 499 -13.73 -0.18 -27.73
N VAL A 500 -14.80 -0.98 -27.82
CA VAL A 500 -14.74 -2.45 -27.67
C VAL A 500 -13.96 -3.07 -28.82
N VAL A 501 -14.29 -2.72 -30.05
CA VAL A 501 -13.63 -3.27 -31.25
C VAL A 501 -12.13 -2.96 -31.24
N ASN A 502 -11.77 -1.70 -30.93
CA ASN A 502 -10.37 -1.29 -30.89
C ASN A 502 -9.62 -1.90 -29.68
N ALA A 503 -10.28 -2.12 -28.55
CA ALA A 503 -9.68 -2.83 -27.44
C ALA A 503 -9.29 -4.27 -27.86
N HIS A 504 -10.15 -5.00 -28.56
CA HIS A 504 -9.83 -6.33 -29.09
C HIS A 504 -8.72 -6.28 -30.14
N LYS A 505 -8.73 -5.31 -31.06
CA LYS A 505 -7.63 -5.10 -32.02
C LYS A 505 -6.29 -4.82 -31.31
N ILE A 506 -6.30 -3.93 -30.30
CA ILE A 506 -5.11 -3.65 -29.50
C ILE A 506 -4.60 -4.92 -28.86
N HIS A 507 -5.48 -5.72 -28.24
CA HIS A 507 -5.09 -6.99 -27.62
C HIS A 507 -4.47 -7.96 -28.61
N ASN A 508 -5.07 -8.11 -29.80
CA ASN A 508 -4.56 -9.01 -30.83
C ASN A 508 -3.27 -8.46 -31.53
N GLY A 509 -2.90 -7.21 -31.30
CA GLY A 509 -1.79 -6.55 -31.99
C GLY A 509 -2.13 -6.12 -33.40
N GLU A 510 -3.43 -5.97 -33.69
CA GLU A 510 -3.93 -5.53 -34.97
C GLU A 510 -3.88 -4.00 -35.12
N GLU A 511 -3.85 -3.52 -36.34
CA GLU A 511 -3.85 -2.09 -36.64
C GLU A 511 -5.19 -1.44 -36.28
N VAL A 512 -5.14 -0.31 -35.58
CA VAL A 512 -6.29 0.53 -35.23
C VAL A 512 -6.34 1.72 -36.19
N ILE A 513 -7.51 1.96 -36.79
CA ILE A 513 -7.72 3.08 -37.73
C ILE A 513 -7.91 4.37 -36.90
N LEU A 514 -7.06 5.38 -37.14
CA LEU A 514 -7.02 6.64 -36.40
C LEU A 514 -7.56 7.80 -37.26
N ASP A 515 -8.72 7.65 -37.89
CA ASP A 515 -9.32 8.61 -38.82
C ASP A 515 -10.37 9.55 -38.18
N ASN A 516 -10.66 9.35 -36.89
CA ASN A 516 -11.65 10.14 -36.10
C ASN A 516 -13.09 10.14 -36.68
N LYS A 517 -13.47 9.10 -37.42
CA LYS A 517 -14.86 8.91 -37.87
C LYS A 517 -15.71 8.15 -36.86
N SER A 518 -15.10 7.60 -35.85
CA SER A 518 -15.76 6.93 -34.73
C SER A 518 -16.68 7.89 -33.96
N LYS A 519 -17.66 7.30 -33.28
CA LYS A 519 -18.54 8.02 -32.33
C LYS A 519 -18.02 8.02 -30.90
N ASP A 520 -17.12 7.09 -30.55
CA ASP A 520 -16.70 6.87 -29.16
C ASP A 520 -15.18 6.70 -29.01
N PHE A 521 -14.41 6.65 -30.09
CA PHE A 521 -12.97 6.50 -30.09
C PHE A 521 -12.28 7.56 -30.96
N PHE A 522 -11.48 8.44 -30.33
CA PHE A 522 -10.81 9.54 -31.00
C PHE A 522 -9.31 9.54 -30.76
N PHE A 523 -8.53 9.96 -31.78
CA PHE A 523 -7.10 10.13 -31.68
C PHE A 523 -6.67 11.50 -32.18
N LEU A 524 -6.17 12.36 -31.26
CA LEU A 524 -5.71 13.71 -31.57
C LEU A 524 -4.18 13.72 -31.66
N LYS A 525 -3.64 13.73 -32.88
CA LYS A 525 -2.19 13.77 -33.13
C LYS A 525 -1.60 15.09 -32.63
N ARG A 526 -0.75 15.00 -31.59
CA ARG A 526 -0.02 16.14 -31.02
C ARG A 526 1.33 15.67 -30.54
N TYR A 527 2.36 16.46 -30.82
CA TYR A 527 3.76 16.09 -30.53
C TYR A 527 4.45 17.08 -29.58
N ASP A 528 3.80 18.20 -29.26
CA ASP A 528 4.28 19.20 -28.31
C ASP A 528 3.54 19.08 -26.98
N VAL A 529 4.28 19.02 -25.88
CA VAL A 529 3.77 18.83 -24.52
C VAL A 529 2.82 19.98 -24.13
N ASN A 530 3.19 21.22 -24.45
CA ASN A 530 2.36 22.39 -24.06
C ASN A 530 1.04 22.42 -24.83
N VAL A 531 1.07 21.94 -26.08
CA VAL A 531 -0.16 21.80 -26.88
C VAL A 531 -1.03 20.70 -26.31
N ILE A 532 -0.42 19.56 -25.90
CA ILE A 532 -1.14 18.46 -25.25
C ILE A 532 -1.83 18.97 -23.99
N TRP A 533 -1.13 19.68 -23.08
CA TRP A 533 -1.73 20.24 -21.86
C TRP A 533 -2.97 21.09 -22.15
N LYS A 534 -2.89 22.02 -23.12
CA LYS A 534 -4.01 22.87 -23.51
C LYS A 534 -5.21 22.06 -24.04
N VAL A 535 -4.90 21.01 -24.82
CA VAL A 535 -5.93 20.11 -25.36
C VAL A 535 -6.60 19.33 -24.23
N LEU A 536 -5.81 18.77 -23.28
CA LEU A 536 -6.34 18.05 -22.12
C LEU A 536 -7.29 18.92 -21.30
N VAL A 537 -6.87 20.15 -20.97
CA VAL A 537 -7.72 21.11 -20.24
C VAL A 537 -9.02 21.37 -21.00
N THR A 538 -8.95 21.65 -22.31
CA THR A 538 -10.14 21.93 -23.15
C THR A 538 -11.07 20.72 -23.23
N LEU A 539 -10.52 19.52 -23.37
CA LEU A 539 -11.32 18.28 -23.43
C LEU A 539 -12.10 18.08 -22.14
N VAL A 540 -11.41 18.14 -20.99
CA VAL A 540 -12.01 17.84 -19.68
C VAL A 540 -12.98 18.94 -19.24
N SER A 541 -12.67 20.22 -19.50
CA SER A 541 -13.50 21.33 -19.01
C SER A 541 -14.72 21.64 -19.90
N GLN A 542 -14.63 21.40 -21.21
CA GLN A 542 -15.63 21.93 -22.15
C GLN A 542 -16.18 20.89 -23.12
N LYS A 543 -15.32 20.10 -23.77
CA LYS A 543 -15.75 19.29 -24.92
C LYS A 543 -16.39 17.96 -24.47
N LEU A 544 -15.69 17.19 -23.70
CA LEU A 544 -16.16 15.85 -23.28
C LEU A 544 -17.37 15.89 -22.35
N PRO A 545 -17.48 16.83 -21.37
CA PRO A 545 -18.66 16.89 -20.53
C PRO A 545 -19.96 17.05 -21.33
N ARG A 546 -19.94 17.90 -22.36
CA ARG A 546 -21.09 18.09 -23.26
C ARG A 546 -21.32 16.90 -24.20
N TYR A 547 -20.22 16.22 -24.59
CA TYR A 547 -20.31 15.13 -25.56
C TYR A 547 -20.89 13.86 -24.95
N VAL A 548 -20.51 13.54 -23.70
CA VAL A 548 -20.95 12.32 -23.03
C VAL A 548 -22.07 12.55 -22.01
N ASP A 549 -22.56 13.79 -21.89
CA ASP A 549 -23.53 14.20 -20.87
C ASP A 549 -23.09 13.80 -19.46
N ALA A 550 -21.98 14.40 -19.01
CA ALA A 550 -21.36 14.15 -17.70
C ALA A 550 -20.74 15.44 -17.16
N ARG A 551 -20.46 15.45 -15.86
CA ARG A 551 -19.78 16.59 -15.22
C ARG A 551 -18.28 16.57 -15.55
N PRO A 552 -17.57 17.70 -15.53
CA PRO A 552 -16.11 17.73 -15.73
C PRO A 552 -15.33 16.81 -14.79
N GLN A 553 -15.78 16.68 -13.52
CA GLN A 553 -15.16 15.81 -12.54
C GLN A 553 -15.34 14.31 -12.83
N ASP A 554 -16.33 13.93 -13.65
CA ASP A 554 -16.57 12.54 -14.03
C ASP A 554 -15.68 12.10 -15.20
N ILE A 555 -15.00 13.05 -15.86
CA ILE A 555 -14.02 12.76 -16.91
C ILE A 555 -12.68 12.45 -16.27
N GLN A 556 -12.00 11.41 -16.74
CA GLN A 556 -10.72 10.99 -16.14
C GLN A 556 -9.57 11.03 -17.15
N ILE A 557 -8.47 11.64 -16.74
CA ILE A 557 -7.21 11.53 -17.48
C ILE A 557 -6.43 10.35 -16.92
N LEU A 558 -6.02 9.43 -17.81
CA LEU A 558 -5.24 8.25 -17.48
C LEU A 558 -3.87 8.31 -18.14
N THR A 559 -2.81 8.31 -17.36
CA THR A 559 -1.43 8.36 -17.88
C THR A 559 -0.63 7.12 -17.48
N PRO A 560 0.32 6.69 -18.34
CA PRO A 560 1.22 5.58 -18.01
C PRO A 560 2.17 5.87 -16.85
N MET A 561 2.51 7.14 -16.61
CA MET A 561 3.63 7.53 -15.76
C MET A 561 3.18 8.37 -14.56
N ARG A 562 3.88 8.22 -13.43
CA ARG A 562 3.72 9.09 -12.25
C ARG A 562 4.48 10.41 -12.39
N LYS A 563 5.74 10.35 -12.86
CA LYS A 563 6.65 11.50 -13.03
C LYS A 563 6.83 11.87 -14.51
N GLY A 564 7.32 13.08 -14.75
CA GLY A 564 7.59 13.61 -16.10
C GLY A 564 6.52 14.57 -16.59
N ALA A 565 6.71 15.10 -17.79
CA ALA A 565 5.86 16.17 -18.34
C ALA A 565 4.39 15.77 -18.51
N LEU A 566 4.11 14.51 -18.84
CA LEU A 566 2.76 13.93 -18.92
C LEU A 566 2.50 12.95 -17.77
N GLY A 567 3.27 13.03 -16.69
CA GLY A 567 3.07 12.24 -15.47
C GLY A 567 1.98 12.83 -14.58
N VAL A 568 1.42 11.99 -13.70
CA VAL A 568 0.33 12.33 -12.78
C VAL A 568 0.64 13.58 -11.96
N GLU A 569 1.85 13.67 -11.38
CA GLU A 569 2.25 14.77 -10.51
C GLU A 569 2.15 16.12 -11.23
N ASN A 570 2.74 16.23 -12.42
CA ASN A 570 2.72 17.46 -13.20
C ASN A 570 1.34 17.75 -13.79
N LEU A 571 0.64 16.73 -14.31
CA LEU A 571 -0.70 16.92 -14.87
C LEU A 571 -1.69 17.40 -13.81
N ASN A 572 -1.65 16.89 -12.60
CA ASN A 572 -2.54 17.32 -11.53
C ASN A 572 -2.33 18.80 -11.17
N GLN A 573 -1.08 19.27 -11.08
CA GLN A 573 -0.78 20.69 -10.84
C GLN A 573 -1.30 21.58 -11.95
N ILE A 574 -1.09 21.19 -13.22
CA ILE A 574 -1.59 21.93 -14.38
C ILE A 574 -3.12 21.95 -14.38
N LEU A 575 -3.76 20.80 -14.22
CA LEU A 575 -5.21 20.69 -14.27
C LEU A 575 -5.87 21.45 -13.11
N GLN A 576 -5.33 21.36 -11.90
CA GLN A 576 -5.80 22.15 -10.76
C GLN A 576 -5.78 23.66 -11.08
N LYS A 577 -4.67 24.16 -11.63
CA LYS A 577 -4.52 25.57 -11.98
C LYS A 577 -5.62 26.08 -12.93
N TYR A 578 -6.09 25.24 -13.86
CA TYR A 578 -7.08 25.63 -14.85
C TYR A 578 -8.52 25.24 -14.49
N LEU A 579 -8.71 24.11 -13.80
CA LEU A 579 -10.03 23.58 -13.44
C LEU A 579 -10.53 24.09 -12.09
N ASN A 580 -9.59 24.33 -11.17
CA ASN A 580 -9.87 24.87 -9.84
C ASN A 580 -8.82 25.92 -9.46
N PRO A 581 -8.83 27.12 -10.10
CA PRO A 581 -7.87 28.18 -9.80
C PRO A 581 -8.04 28.70 -8.36
N PRO A 582 -6.96 29.27 -7.77
CA PRO A 582 -7.05 29.90 -6.47
C PRO A 582 -8.03 31.07 -6.50
N ALA A 583 -8.79 31.22 -5.42
CA ALA A 583 -9.73 32.32 -5.23
C ALA A 583 -9.74 32.73 -3.74
N PRO A 584 -10.04 34.02 -3.42
CA PRO A 584 -10.00 34.52 -2.03
C PRO A 584 -10.99 33.82 -1.08
N ASP A 585 -12.03 33.20 -1.62
CA ASP A 585 -13.08 32.46 -0.90
C ASP A 585 -12.81 30.97 -0.76
N LYS A 586 -11.67 30.49 -1.27
CA LYS A 586 -11.27 29.08 -1.18
C LYS A 586 -10.13 28.90 -0.19
N ALA A 587 -10.34 28.05 0.78
CA ALA A 587 -9.26 27.67 1.68
C ALA A 587 -8.29 26.69 0.98
N GLU A 588 -7.02 26.83 1.34
CA GLU A 588 -5.90 26.03 0.82
C GLU A 588 -5.07 25.43 1.95
N ARG A 589 -4.50 24.28 1.69
CA ARG A 589 -3.58 23.59 2.57
C ARG A 589 -2.40 23.00 1.81
N GLU A 590 -1.20 23.26 2.28
CA GLU A 590 -0.01 22.55 1.79
C GLU A 590 0.03 21.10 2.32
N ASN A 591 0.26 20.16 1.43
CA ASN A 591 0.31 18.74 1.72
C ASN A 591 1.44 18.08 0.91
N GLY A 592 2.57 17.75 1.55
CA GLY A 592 3.68 17.03 0.91
C GLY A 592 4.24 17.69 -0.37
N GLY A 593 4.28 19.04 -0.42
CA GLY A 593 4.72 19.81 -1.59
C GLY A 593 3.65 20.04 -2.66
N ASN A 594 2.43 19.56 -2.46
CA ASN A 594 1.24 19.89 -3.24
C ASN A 594 0.32 20.81 -2.42
N ILE A 595 -0.56 21.53 -3.09
CA ILE A 595 -1.59 22.34 -2.46
C ILE A 595 -2.93 21.65 -2.65
N LEU A 596 -3.62 21.35 -1.57
CA LEU A 596 -5.02 20.94 -1.59
C LEU A 596 -5.89 22.19 -1.42
N ARG A 597 -6.95 22.28 -2.19
CA ARG A 597 -7.86 23.43 -2.24
C ARG A 597 -9.31 22.99 -2.24
N GLU A 598 -10.17 23.77 -1.64
CA GLU A 598 -11.62 23.56 -1.75
C GLU A 598 -12.07 23.49 -3.21
N GLY A 599 -12.83 22.45 -3.53
CA GLY A 599 -13.26 22.13 -4.89
C GLY A 599 -12.29 21.23 -5.66
N ASP A 600 -11.19 20.79 -5.06
CA ASP A 600 -10.28 19.84 -5.72
C ASP A 600 -10.87 18.43 -5.79
N LYS A 601 -10.59 17.77 -6.92
CA LYS A 601 -10.80 16.34 -7.08
C LYS A 601 -9.63 15.57 -6.47
N VAL A 602 -9.93 14.72 -5.52
CA VAL A 602 -8.94 13.93 -4.77
C VAL A 602 -9.23 12.44 -4.83
N MET A 603 -8.23 11.64 -4.52
CA MET A 603 -8.32 10.19 -4.40
C MET A 603 -7.73 9.78 -3.06
N GLN A 604 -8.40 8.89 -2.35
CA GLN A 604 -7.86 8.14 -1.25
C GLN A 604 -6.76 7.21 -1.77
N ILE A 605 -5.56 7.23 -1.16
CA ILE A 605 -4.41 6.45 -1.64
C ILE A 605 -4.02 5.28 -0.76
N ARG A 606 -4.75 5.10 0.36
CA ARG A 606 -4.61 3.99 1.30
C ARG A 606 -5.98 3.49 1.71
N ASN A 607 -6.07 2.23 2.15
CA ASN A 607 -7.30 1.76 2.78
C ASN A 607 -7.36 2.26 4.22
N ASN A 608 -8.43 2.95 4.59
CA ASN A 608 -8.69 3.38 5.95
C ASN A 608 -10.05 2.83 6.40
N TYR A 609 -10.02 1.66 7.03
CA TYR A 609 -11.22 0.94 7.49
C TYR A 609 -11.90 1.61 8.69
N GLN A 610 -11.18 2.46 9.41
CA GLN A 610 -11.70 3.17 10.59
C GLN A 610 -12.20 4.57 10.27
N MET A 611 -12.04 5.04 9.03
CA MET A 611 -12.53 6.33 8.60
C MET A 611 -14.06 6.34 8.63
N GLU A 612 -14.63 7.16 9.49
CA GLU A 612 -16.08 7.35 9.55
C GLU A 612 -16.55 8.21 8.39
N TRP A 613 -17.67 7.83 7.80
CA TRP A 613 -18.37 8.63 6.82
C TRP A 613 -19.85 8.73 7.13
N GLU A 614 -20.47 9.81 6.65
CA GLU A 614 -21.90 10.05 6.80
C GLU A 614 -22.52 10.49 5.47
N ILE A 615 -23.75 10.05 5.20
CA ILE A 615 -24.57 10.58 4.12
C ILE A 615 -25.52 11.61 4.73
N ARG A 616 -25.48 12.83 4.18
CA ARG A 616 -26.29 13.96 4.64
C ARG A 616 -27.57 14.06 3.80
N GLY A 617 -28.71 13.93 4.44
CA GLY A 617 -30.02 14.14 3.83
C GLY A 617 -30.41 15.60 3.73
N ILE A 618 -31.70 15.86 3.45
CA ILE A 618 -32.26 17.22 3.35
C ILE A 618 -32.09 17.93 4.70
N ASN A 619 -31.62 19.17 4.67
CA ASN A 619 -31.30 20.03 5.81
C ASN A 619 -30.08 19.57 6.66
N GLY A 620 -29.16 18.78 6.10
CA GLY A 620 -27.93 18.38 6.80
C GLY A 620 -28.13 17.32 7.87
N ILE A 621 -29.30 16.71 7.96
CA ILE A 621 -29.57 15.59 8.88
C ILE A 621 -28.84 14.36 8.35
N VAL A 622 -28.08 13.69 9.22
CA VAL A 622 -27.39 12.45 8.86
C VAL A 622 -28.42 11.36 8.59
N ALA A 623 -28.45 10.88 7.36
CA ALA A 623 -29.35 9.82 6.91
C ALA A 623 -28.74 8.43 7.14
N GLU A 624 -27.42 8.31 6.96
CA GLU A 624 -26.68 7.05 7.09
C GLU A 624 -25.27 7.33 7.61
N ARG A 625 -24.72 6.40 8.38
CA ARG A 625 -23.32 6.40 8.82
C ARG A 625 -22.69 5.05 8.53
N GLY A 626 -21.41 5.07 8.25
CA GLY A 626 -20.63 3.86 8.06
C GLY A 626 -19.16 4.10 8.25
N MET A 627 -18.37 3.07 8.03
CA MET A 627 -16.92 3.09 8.18
C MET A 627 -16.26 2.59 6.91
N GLY A 628 -15.06 3.09 6.67
CA GLY A 628 -14.18 2.68 5.58
C GLY A 628 -14.20 3.59 4.37
N VAL A 629 -13.01 4.14 4.04
CA VAL A 629 -12.70 4.80 2.76
C VAL A 629 -11.49 4.06 2.19
N PHE A 630 -11.56 3.72 0.91
CA PHE A 630 -10.65 2.74 0.33
C PHE A 630 -9.73 3.36 -0.73
N ASN A 631 -8.58 2.73 -0.92
CA ASN A 631 -7.64 3.11 -1.98
C ASN A 631 -8.34 3.11 -3.35
N GLY A 632 -8.24 4.23 -4.04
CA GLY A 632 -8.90 4.46 -5.31
C GLY A 632 -10.22 5.23 -5.23
N ASP A 633 -10.82 5.40 -4.04
CA ASP A 633 -12.06 6.18 -3.89
C ASP A 633 -11.82 7.63 -4.29
N LEU A 634 -12.66 8.15 -5.19
CA LEU A 634 -12.60 9.53 -5.65
C LEU A 634 -13.59 10.40 -4.88
N GLY A 635 -13.13 11.59 -4.51
CA GLY A 635 -13.94 12.58 -3.82
C GLY A 635 -13.63 14.00 -4.25
N MET A 636 -14.44 14.93 -3.74
CA MET A 636 -14.26 16.36 -3.90
C MET A 636 -14.06 17.01 -2.54
N ILE A 637 -13.04 17.82 -2.38
CA ILE A 637 -12.85 18.60 -1.16
C ILE A 637 -13.98 19.63 -1.08
N ARG A 638 -14.81 19.54 -0.04
CA ARG A 638 -15.94 20.45 0.18
C ARG A 638 -15.60 21.62 1.07
N SER A 639 -14.76 21.39 2.08
CA SER A 639 -14.27 22.45 2.96
C SER A 639 -12.92 22.11 3.55
N ILE A 640 -12.12 23.14 3.82
CA ILE A 640 -10.87 23.06 4.59
C ILE A 640 -11.01 24.06 5.72
N ASN A 641 -11.10 23.56 6.95
CA ASN A 641 -11.22 24.41 8.12
C ASN A 641 -9.85 24.52 8.86
N PRO A 642 -9.15 25.65 8.75
CA PRO A 642 -7.84 25.80 9.38
C PRO A 642 -7.91 25.91 10.91
N TYR A 643 -9.07 26.22 11.48
CA TYR A 643 -9.23 26.37 12.94
C TYR A 643 -9.43 25.03 13.63
N THR A 644 -10.20 24.14 13.01
CA THR A 644 -10.45 22.76 13.53
C THR A 644 -9.46 21.75 12.95
N GLU A 645 -8.61 22.18 12.02
CA GLU A 645 -7.65 21.33 11.29
C GLU A 645 -8.29 20.13 10.59
N VAL A 646 -9.44 20.37 9.95
CA VAL A 646 -10.23 19.33 9.27
C VAL A 646 -10.41 19.65 7.78
N ILE A 647 -10.28 18.62 6.95
CA ILE A 647 -10.63 18.62 5.53
C ILE A 647 -11.85 17.72 5.36
N THR A 648 -12.97 18.27 4.90
CA THR A 648 -14.17 17.48 4.57
C THR A 648 -14.14 17.10 3.10
N VAL A 649 -14.20 15.81 2.81
CA VAL A 649 -14.24 15.26 1.45
C VAL A 649 -15.59 14.60 1.22
N GLU A 650 -16.25 14.95 0.13
CA GLU A 650 -17.44 14.25 -0.36
C GLU A 650 -17.02 13.23 -1.42
N PHE A 651 -17.13 11.97 -1.09
CA PHE A 651 -16.93 10.83 -1.97
C PHE A 651 -18.18 10.50 -2.79
N GLU A 652 -18.09 9.51 -3.65
CA GLU A 652 -19.24 9.00 -4.40
C GLU A 652 -20.39 8.61 -3.45
N GLU A 653 -21.63 8.66 -3.97
CA GLU A 653 -22.88 8.42 -3.19
C GLU A 653 -23.19 9.46 -2.11
N GLY A 654 -22.51 10.59 -2.11
CA GLY A 654 -22.72 11.64 -1.12
C GLY A 654 -22.19 11.28 0.27
N LYS A 655 -21.20 10.40 0.36
CA LYS A 655 -20.48 10.06 1.58
C LYS A 655 -19.52 11.17 1.96
N PHE A 656 -19.72 11.80 3.10
CA PHE A 656 -18.82 12.80 3.64
C PHE A 656 -17.90 12.18 4.68
N ALA A 657 -16.60 12.35 4.53
CA ALA A 657 -15.59 11.95 5.51
C ALA A 657 -14.72 13.15 5.89
N ASP A 658 -14.40 13.25 7.17
CA ASP A 658 -13.62 14.31 7.76
C ASP A 658 -12.20 13.84 8.06
N TYR A 659 -11.20 14.44 7.40
CA TYR A 659 -9.79 14.16 7.57
C TYR A 659 -9.16 15.20 8.49
N THR A 660 -8.47 14.75 9.51
CA THR A 660 -7.55 15.65 10.23
C THR A 660 -6.41 16.06 9.30
N PHE A 661 -5.74 17.18 9.59
CA PHE A 661 -4.58 17.61 8.81
C PHE A 661 -3.43 16.58 8.80
N LYS A 662 -3.36 15.70 9.80
CA LYS A 662 -2.39 14.60 9.83
C LYS A 662 -2.75 13.48 8.85
N GLN A 663 -4.03 13.24 8.64
CA GLN A 663 -4.54 12.23 7.68
C GLN A 663 -4.60 12.75 6.25
N ALA A 664 -4.29 14.03 6.01
CA ALA A 664 -4.30 14.61 4.67
C ALA A 664 -3.29 13.97 3.71
N ASP A 665 -2.27 13.27 4.23
CA ASP A 665 -1.31 12.48 3.44
C ASP A 665 -1.95 11.22 2.80
N GLU A 666 -3.15 10.82 3.24
CA GLU A 666 -3.95 9.79 2.58
C GLU A 666 -4.66 10.28 1.30
N LEU A 667 -4.61 11.59 1.01
CA LEU A 667 -5.27 12.22 -0.14
C LEU A 667 -4.27 12.69 -1.19
N GLU A 668 -4.49 12.34 -2.45
CA GLU A 668 -3.77 12.90 -3.61
C GLU A 668 -4.75 13.58 -4.57
N LEU A 669 -4.28 14.63 -5.29
CA LEU A 669 -5.05 15.21 -6.40
C LEU A 669 -5.31 14.14 -7.48
N ALA A 670 -6.52 14.10 -8.01
CA ALA A 670 -6.99 13.03 -8.89
C ALA A 670 -7.61 13.51 -10.22
N TYR A 671 -7.27 14.69 -10.70
CA TYR A 671 -7.64 15.12 -12.06
C TYR A 671 -7.04 14.20 -13.12
N ALA A 672 -5.80 13.74 -12.89
CA ALA A 672 -5.13 12.68 -13.62
C ALA A 672 -4.69 11.59 -12.65
N THR A 673 -4.78 10.32 -13.08
CA THR A 673 -4.32 9.15 -12.32
C THR A 673 -3.51 8.23 -13.22
N THR A 674 -2.74 7.30 -12.61
CA THR A 674 -2.11 6.25 -13.41
C THR A 674 -3.14 5.23 -13.89
N ILE A 675 -2.85 4.61 -15.03
CA ILE A 675 -3.69 3.52 -15.57
C ILE A 675 -3.80 2.37 -14.55
N HIS A 676 -2.74 2.10 -13.79
CA HIS A 676 -2.75 1.08 -12.72
C HIS A 676 -3.75 1.40 -11.61
N LYS A 677 -3.80 2.66 -11.13
CA LYS A 677 -4.77 3.09 -10.11
C LYS A 677 -6.21 3.16 -10.63
N ALA A 678 -6.41 3.14 -11.95
CA ALA A 678 -7.73 3.12 -12.57
C ALA A 678 -8.28 1.71 -12.81
N GLN A 679 -7.53 0.65 -12.45
CA GLN A 679 -8.05 -0.73 -12.53
C GLN A 679 -9.29 -0.88 -11.62
N GLY A 680 -10.26 -1.69 -12.05
CA GLY A 680 -11.55 -1.85 -11.36
C GLY A 680 -12.51 -0.65 -11.49
N SER A 681 -12.05 0.51 -12.03
CA SER A 681 -12.88 1.71 -12.24
C SER A 681 -13.32 1.82 -13.69
N GLU A 682 -14.46 2.48 -13.93
CA GLU A 682 -14.91 2.90 -15.24
C GLU A 682 -15.38 4.35 -15.19
N TYR A 683 -15.20 5.06 -16.31
CA TYR A 683 -15.52 6.50 -16.40
C TYR A 683 -16.38 6.77 -17.63
N PRO A 684 -17.26 7.76 -17.60
CA PRO A 684 -18.03 8.17 -18.78
C PRO A 684 -17.14 8.49 -19.97
N ALA A 685 -16.05 9.22 -19.75
CA ALA A 685 -15.02 9.43 -20.77
C ALA A 685 -13.61 9.37 -20.17
N VAL A 686 -12.69 8.85 -20.96
CA VAL A 686 -11.27 8.73 -20.62
C VAL A 686 -10.41 9.50 -21.62
N VAL A 687 -9.45 10.25 -21.12
CA VAL A 687 -8.43 10.94 -21.94
C VAL A 687 -7.06 10.35 -21.64
N ILE A 688 -6.33 9.94 -22.70
CA ILE A 688 -5.04 9.27 -22.56
C ILE A 688 -3.96 10.09 -23.25
N PRO A 689 -3.11 10.84 -22.53
CA PRO A 689 -1.95 11.52 -23.12
C PRO A 689 -0.82 10.51 -23.42
N LEU A 690 -0.32 10.49 -24.65
CA LEU A 690 0.74 9.58 -25.11
C LEU A 690 1.81 10.32 -25.92
N LEU A 691 3.01 10.51 -25.38
CA LEU A 691 4.11 11.15 -26.09
C LEU A 691 5.46 10.40 -25.97
N GLY A 692 5.45 9.16 -25.57
CA GLY A 692 6.63 8.34 -25.29
C GLY A 692 6.80 8.06 -23.79
N GLY A 693 7.78 7.23 -23.47
CA GLY A 693 8.06 6.79 -22.10
C GLY A 693 8.97 5.56 -22.08
N PRO A 694 9.29 5.06 -20.89
CA PRO A 694 10.08 3.84 -20.74
C PRO A 694 9.39 2.65 -21.40
N ARG A 695 10.13 1.89 -22.21
CA ARG A 695 9.59 0.75 -22.98
C ARG A 695 8.89 -0.29 -22.09
N MET A 696 9.38 -0.48 -20.87
CA MET A 696 8.80 -1.40 -19.87
C MET A 696 7.38 -1.01 -19.43
N LEU A 697 7.05 0.29 -19.46
CA LEU A 697 5.72 0.80 -19.12
C LEU A 697 4.79 0.93 -20.32
N MET A 698 5.37 1.17 -21.51
CA MET A 698 4.58 1.40 -22.74
C MET A 698 4.22 0.07 -23.39
N THR A 699 3.37 -0.71 -22.70
CA THR A 699 2.97 -2.05 -23.14
C THR A 699 1.56 -2.07 -23.73
N ARG A 700 1.30 -3.11 -24.51
CA ARG A 700 -0.02 -3.40 -25.10
C ARG A 700 -1.11 -3.51 -24.04
N ASN A 701 -0.85 -4.27 -22.95
CA ASN A 701 -1.82 -4.50 -21.90
C ASN A 701 -2.15 -3.23 -21.12
N LEU A 702 -1.17 -2.31 -20.96
CA LEU A 702 -1.41 -1.02 -20.36
C LEU A 702 -2.38 -0.18 -21.21
N LEU A 703 -2.14 -0.13 -22.53
CA LEU A 703 -3.02 0.58 -23.47
C LEU A 703 -4.43 -0.02 -23.50
N TYR A 704 -4.51 -1.36 -23.57
CA TYR A 704 -5.77 -2.10 -23.51
C TYR A 704 -6.55 -1.77 -22.23
N THR A 705 -5.88 -1.85 -21.08
CA THR A 705 -6.51 -1.52 -19.80
C THR A 705 -7.02 -0.06 -19.77
N ALA A 706 -6.25 0.89 -20.29
CA ALA A 706 -6.66 2.29 -20.32
C ALA A 706 -7.90 2.52 -21.18
N VAL A 707 -7.93 1.93 -22.38
CA VAL A 707 -9.06 2.04 -23.32
C VAL A 707 -10.33 1.43 -22.73
N THR A 708 -10.20 0.27 -22.08
CA THR A 708 -11.34 -0.45 -21.48
C THR A 708 -11.91 0.22 -20.22
N ARG A 709 -11.31 1.32 -19.73
CA ARG A 709 -11.87 2.10 -18.62
C ARG A 709 -12.95 3.07 -19.04
N ALA A 710 -13.15 3.31 -20.34
CA ALA A 710 -14.15 4.23 -20.84
C ALA A 710 -15.48 3.52 -21.14
N ARG A 711 -16.59 4.16 -20.73
CA ARG A 711 -17.96 3.69 -21.03
C ARG A 711 -18.52 4.27 -22.34
N LYS A 712 -18.32 5.59 -22.56
CA LYS A 712 -18.95 6.32 -23.66
C LYS A 712 -17.97 6.93 -24.64
N CYS A 713 -16.75 7.29 -24.19
CA CYS A 713 -15.78 7.95 -25.07
C CYS A 713 -14.34 7.77 -24.61
N VAL A 714 -13.46 7.40 -25.55
CA VAL A 714 -12.00 7.45 -25.39
C VAL A 714 -11.43 8.53 -26.29
N THR A 715 -10.57 9.38 -25.76
CA THR A 715 -9.79 10.34 -26.55
C THR A 715 -8.30 10.17 -26.22
N ILE A 716 -7.52 9.75 -27.18
CA ILE A 716 -6.07 9.65 -27.06
C ILE A 716 -5.44 10.93 -27.64
N VAL A 717 -4.53 11.55 -26.91
CA VAL A 717 -3.87 12.81 -27.32
C VAL A 717 -2.37 12.62 -27.32
N GLY A 718 -1.75 12.62 -28.51
CA GLY A 718 -0.30 12.45 -28.56
C GLY A 718 0.24 11.89 -29.86
N SER A 719 1.31 11.08 -29.74
CA SER A 719 2.03 10.50 -30.86
C SER A 719 1.41 9.18 -31.31
N ASP A 720 1.03 9.11 -32.58
CA ASP A 720 0.60 7.89 -33.25
C ASP A 720 1.73 6.84 -33.33
N VAL A 721 2.99 7.29 -33.45
CA VAL A 721 4.16 6.39 -33.39
C VAL A 721 4.23 5.69 -32.04
N THR A 722 4.00 6.42 -30.94
CA THR A 722 3.99 5.85 -29.59
C THR A 722 2.83 4.87 -29.43
N PHE A 723 1.64 5.22 -29.94
CA PHE A 723 0.46 4.37 -29.89
C PHE A 723 0.71 3.02 -30.62
N GLN A 724 1.25 3.07 -31.85
CA GLN A 724 1.57 1.86 -32.61
C GLN A 724 2.69 1.05 -31.95
N ALA A 725 3.70 1.74 -31.38
CA ALA A 725 4.76 1.05 -30.64
C ALA A 725 4.21 0.30 -29.41
N MET A 726 3.20 0.83 -28.73
CA MET A 726 2.52 0.14 -27.61
C MET A 726 1.76 -1.10 -28.09
N ILE A 727 1.04 -1.03 -29.21
CA ILE A 727 0.36 -2.17 -29.82
C ILE A 727 1.34 -3.27 -30.17
N GLY A 728 2.50 -2.91 -30.73
CA GLY A 728 3.58 -3.87 -31.06
C GLY A 728 4.35 -4.38 -29.83
N ASN A 729 4.25 -3.70 -28.69
CA ASN A 729 4.99 -4.06 -27.48
C ASN A 729 4.22 -5.07 -26.62
N HIS A 730 4.40 -6.34 -26.90
CA HIS A 730 3.86 -7.47 -26.15
C HIS A 730 4.82 -7.98 -25.05
N ILE A 731 5.81 -7.16 -24.68
CA ILE A 731 6.63 -7.45 -23.51
C ILE A 731 5.71 -7.43 -22.31
N GLU A 732 5.10 -8.57 -22.04
CA GLU A 732 4.55 -8.83 -20.73
C GLU A 732 5.72 -8.87 -19.77
N ALA A 733 5.61 -8.19 -18.66
CA ALA A 733 6.51 -8.46 -17.56
C ALA A 733 6.26 -9.93 -17.19
N ASN A 734 7.04 -10.85 -17.75
CA ASN A 734 6.98 -12.26 -17.37
C ASN A 734 7.30 -12.31 -15.89
N ARG A 735 6.29 -12.49 -15.10
CA ARG A 735 6.45 -12.69 -13.66
C ARG A 735 6.97 -14.09 -13.44
N TYR A 736 8.01 -14.17 -12.65
CA TYR A 736 8.55 -15.45 -12.22
C TYR A 736 7.63 -16.04 -11.14
N THR A 737 6.85 -17.05 -11.52
CA THR A 737 5.89 -17.80 -10.66
C THR A 737 5.90 -19.25 -11.06
N THR A 738 5.70 -20.16 -10.12
CA THR A 738 5.57 -21.60 -10.39
C THR A 738 4.17 -22.13 -10.06
N LEU A 739 3.21 -21.27 -9.73
CA LEU A 739 1.87 -21.71 -9.29
C LEU A 739 1.20 -22.64 -10.30
N ALA A 740 1.19 -22.30 -11.59
CA ALA A 740 0.62 -23.13 -12.65
C ALA A 740 1.24 -24.53 -12.69
N ARG A 741 2.55 -24.60 -12.51
CA ARG A 741 3.28 -25.87 -12.50
C ARG A 741 2.96 -26.70 -11.27
N ARG A 742 2.93 -26.06 -10.09
CA ARG A 742 2.60 -26.75 -8.82
C ARG A 742 1.21 -27.35 -8.83
N ILE A 743 0.24 -26.64 -9.42
CA ILE A 743 -1.12 -27.15 -9.59
C ILE A 743 -1.11 -28.41 -10.43
N ARG A 744 -0.36 -28.43 -11.55
CA ARG A 744 -0.23 -29.63 -12.40
C ARG A 744 0.45 -30.79 -11.67
N GLU A 745 1.58 -30.53 -11.00
CA GLU A 745 2.30 -31.55 -10.23
C GLU A 745 1.38 -32.21 -9.18
N MET A 746 0.56 -31.42 -8.46
CA MET A 746 -0.40 -31.96 -7.48
C MET A 746 -1.53 -32.78 -8.12
N GLN A 747 -1.96 -32.41 -9.30
CA GLN A 747 -2.97 -33.20 -10.02
C GLN A 747 -2.41 -34.52 -10.53
N GLU A 748 -1.17 -34.53 -11.00
CA GLU A 748 -0.46 -35.73 -11.44
C GLU A 748 -0.14 -36.71 -10.31
N GLU A 749 0.20 -36.19 -9.11
CA GLU A 749 0.49 -37.00 -7.93
C GLU A 749 -0.76 -37.69 -7.36
N ASN A 750 -1.97 -37.17 -7.64
CA ASN A 750 -3.21 -37.66 -7.08
C ASN A 750 -4.10 -38.36 -8.15
N ALA A 751 -3.69 -38.38 -9.43
CA ALA A 751 -4.34 -39.09 -10.52
C ALA A 751 -3.82 -40.53 -10.65
#